data_6e9af8bd6e30c34cd21ba4b0b8dc5696
#
_entry.id   6e9af8bd6e30c34cd21ba4b0b8dc5696
#
_cell.length_a   1.000
_cell.length_b   1.000
_cell.length_c   1.000
_cell.angle_alpha   90.00
_cell.angle_beta   90.00
_cell.angle_gamma   90.00
#
_symmetry.space_group_name_H-M   'P 1'
#
loop_
_entity.id
_entity.type
_entity.pdbx_description
1 polymer ?
#
loop_
_entity_poly.entity_id
_entity_poly.type
_entity_poly.pdbx_seq_one_letter_code
_entity_poly.pdbx_strand_id
1 'polypeptide(L)'
;MQILSAFSRPQTVPVGPATAPRKNLWILDSWRDLILYVGTPLLLVPVFALAQARWSPQDIYLFVAAFGAMGHHLPGMIRAYGDRALFERFKWRFVFAPLFLLAVCSAFFWWDLKGILLIVFFWGVWHGLMQTYGFCRIYDAKTGTFDALTRRLDFAMCVIWFATAVALSPYRLSDTLDTYYMCGGPFIPPTVVHHGQQLILLAAIAVSVLFLVHFLRMWIIGHRPNPVKVALLITSIAFWWYCNNLVANILVGIALFEVFHDVQYLSLVWIYNRNRVEKDSNIGGFMRFVFRRSGSLIGLYVGLVLAYGSVSYINAHIGMDTMKRILTGLVTASTLLHFYYDGFIWKVRERSRRQSLGLAGGTADVNLGGMLPGWVWHGLKWAAVFVLPLGALWFWQTHLAIPEVQRQAWVVADVPVGAKPHFDYASALQKEGRLDEAVEQYKLALQFNPKDAKAHTSLAVALTGQSKFDAAVPHMETALRLEPNNGEFHLVYATLLQRIGHNDEAALHFEAATRLKPDSADAHYSYAAFLAGLGKNDEYIAELQRVLQLRPDYPYAELRLADALFAKGDLEGAKLHYLAALRTDPKLTVAYNNLGKLYLTQGQISQAVVQFSEALRLNPNYKEAEENLHTAQAADAQLFPAASR
;
A
#
# COMPACT_ATOMS: atom_id res chain seq x y z
N MET A 1 -10.09 -18.44 90.23
CA MET A 1 -8.78 -19.04 90.50
C MET A 1 -8.00 -18.93 89.27
N GLN A 2 -7.21 -17.91 89.17
CA GLN A 2 -5.75 -17.92 89.28
C GLN A 2 -5.11 -18.75 88.12
N ILE A 3 -4.22 -18.33 87.33
CA ILE A 3 -2.97 -17.54 87.49
C ILE A 3 -2.28 -17.78 86.12
N LEU A 4 -1.52 -17.09 85.53
CA LEU A 4 -0.49 -16.13 85.66
C LEU A 4 0.03 -15.81 84.25
N SER A 5 0.22 -14.58 84.03
CA SER A 5 1.15 -13.92 83.13
C SER A 5 2.46 -14.65 82.89
N ALA A 6 2.86 -14.74 81.61
CA ALA A 6 4.25 -14.81 81.27
C ALA A 6 4.51 -13.79 80.14
N PHE A 7 5.11 -12.69 80.51
CA PHE A 7 5.71 -11.71 79.62
C PHE A 7 6.83 -12.37 78.78
N SER A 8 6.62 -12.58 77.51
CA SER A 8 7.74 -12.73 76.56
C SER A 8 7.93 -11.42 75.80
N ARG A 9 9.04 -10.76 76.05
CA ARG A 9 9.52 -9.63 75.28
C ARG A 9 9.59 -9.99 73.81
N PRO A 10 9.16 -9.13 72.88
CA PRO A 10 9.39 -9.36 71.48
C PRO A 10 10.91 -9.33 71.22
N GLN A 11 11.47 -10.45 70.76
CA GLN A 11 12.81 -10.48 70.23
C GLN A 11 12.83 -9.59 69.00
N THR A 12 13.52 -8.47 69.04
CA THR A 12 13.90 -7.66 67.87
C THR A 12 14.83 -8.50 67.01
N VAL A 13 14.29 -9.12 65.95
CA VAL A 13 15.09 -9.67 64.87
C VAL A 13 15.85 -8.48 64.26
N PRO A 14 17.20 -8.52 64.15
CA PRO A 14 17.91 -7.47 63.49
C PRO A 14 17.47 -7.43 62.04
N VAL A 15 16.78 -6.37 61.64
CA VAL A 15 16.50 -6.06 60.24
C VAL A 15 17.86 -5.74 59.62
N GLY A 16 18.40 -6.74 58.92
CA GLY A 16 19.59 -6.49 58.07
C GLY A 16 19.30 -5.32 57.12
N PRO A 17 20.32 -4.59 56.65
CA PRO A 17 20.12 -3.46 55.81
C PRO A 17 19.23 -3.84 54.65
N ALA A 18 18.06 -3.18 54.54
CA ALA A 18 17.09 -3.40 53.47
C ALA A 18 17.85 -3.27 52.13
N THR A 19 18.11 -4.37 51.50
CA THR A 19 18.71 -4.37 50.16
C THR A 19 17.84 -3.49 49.29
N ALA A 20 18.41 -2.39 48.76
CA ALA A 20 17.69 -1.48 47.90
C ALA A 20 16.99 -2.32 46.81
N PRO A 21 15.70 -2.08 46.52
CA PRO A 21 14.94 -2.91 45.59
C PRO A 21 15.69 -2.98 44.26
N ARG A 22 16.01 -4.19 43.80
CA ARG A 22 16.70 -4.39 42.53
C ARG A 22 15.90 -3.67 41.44
N LYS A 23 16.55 -2.71 40.77
CA LYS A 23 15.93 -1.95 39.68
C LYS A 23 15.45 -2.94 38.63
N ASN A 24 14.15 -2.95 38.34
CA ASN A 24 13.59 -3.80 37.30
C ASN A 24 13.97 -3.20 35.93
N LEU A 25 14.83 -3.87 35.18
CA LEU A 25 15.31 -3.42 33.88
C LEU A 25 14.29 -3.65 32.74
N TRP A 26 13.29 -4.50 32.97
CA TRP A 26 12.41 -5.04 31.93
C TRP A 26 11.02 -4.43 32.00
N ILE A 27 10.37 -4.27 30.85
CA ILE A 27 8.94 -3.90 30.75
C ILE A 27 8.10 -5.08 31.22
N LEU A 28 8.33 -6.26 30.67
CA LEU A 28 7.71 -7.53 31.00
C LEU A 28 8.66 -8.39 31.83
N ASP A 29 9.58 -9.07 31.15
CA ASP A 29 10.67 -9.87 31.67
C ASP A 29 11.78 -9.99 30.60
N SER A 30 12.89 -10.61 30.98
CA SER A 30 14.08 -10.64 30.14
C SER A 30 13.85 -11.28 28.77
N TRP A 31 13.22 -12.43 28.72
CA TRP A 31 13.07 -13.15 27.44
C TRP A 31 11.98 -12.53 26.54
N ARG A 32 10.87 -12.06 27.14
CA ARG A 32 9.80 -11.42 26.35
C ARG A 32 10.23 -10.07 25.79
N ASP A 33 10.92 -9.24 26.56
CA ASP A 33 11.45 -7.96 26.09
C ASP A 33 12.48 -8.17 24.98
N LEU A 34 13.37 -9.17 25.14
CA LEU A 34 14.38 -9.48 24.13
C LEU A 34 13.77 -10.02 22.84
N ILE A 35 12.75 -10.85 22.91
CA ILE A 35 12.09 -11.40 21.72
C ILE A 35 11.18 -10.37 21.06
N LEU A 36 10.25 -9.74 21.81
CA LEU A 36 9.19 -8.91 21.25
C LEU A 36 9.66 -7.50 20.88
N TYR A 37 10.65 -6.95 21.60
CA TYR A 37 11.04 -5.55 21.40
C TYR A 37 12.41 -5.35 20.77
N VAL A 38 13.34 -6.28 20.94
CA VAL A 38 14.70 -6.18 20.43
C VAL A 38 14.97 -7.19 19.32
N GLY A 39 14.67 -8.47 19.53
CA GLY A 39 15.06 -9.58 18.66
C GLY A 39 14.08 -9.90 17.53
N THR A 40 12.91 -9.28 17.49
CA THR A 40 11.91 -9.51 16.44
C THR A 40 12.48 -9.42 15.02
N PRO A 41 13.36 -8.45 14.67
CA PRO A 41 13.98 -8.40 13.33
C PRO A 41 14.70 -9.68 12.93
N LEU A 42 15.39 -10.34 13.87
CA LEU A 42 16.11 -11.59 13.61
C LEU A 42 15.19 -12.76 13.27
N LEU A 43 13.95 -12.73 13.77
CA LEU A 43 12.91 -13.71 13.47
C LEU A 43 12.20 -13.39 12.16
N LEU A 44 11.95 -12.11 11.88
CA LEU A 44 11.19 -11.68 10.71
C LEU A 44 11.96 -11.85 9.41
N VAL A 45 13.25 -11.52 9.36
CA VAL A 45 14.06 -11.59 8.13
C VAL A 45 13.99 -12.97 7.47
N PRO A 46 14.27 -14.10 8.18
CA PRO A 46 14.15 -15.43 7.56
C PRO A 46 12.72 -15.81 7.19
N VAL A 47 11.71 -15.41 7.98
CA VAL A 47 10.29 -15.66 7.66
C VAL A 47 9.91 -14.98 6.36
N PHE A 48 10.28 -13.72 6.18
CA PHE A 48 10.01 -12.98 4.94
C PHE A 48 10.82 -13.51 3.75
N ALA A 49 12.04 -14.01 3.95
CA ALA A 49 12.79 -14.68 2.91
C ALA A 49 12.07 -15.94 2.42
N LEU A 50 11.51 -16.75 3.33
CA LEU A 50 10.68 -17.91 2.99
C LEU A 50 9.35 -17.51 2.32
N ALA A 51 8.74 -16.42 2.76
CA ALA A 51 7.51 -15.89 2.16
C ALA A 51 7.75 -15.46 0.69
N GLN A 52 8.84 -14.77 0.41
CA GLN A 52 9.22 -14.33 -0.94
C GLN A 52 9.49 -15.50 -1.90
N ALA A 53 9.81 -16.70 -1.39
CA ALA A 53 9.95 -17.90 -2.21
C ALA A 53 8.61 -18.44 -2.73
N ARG A 54 7.46 -17.98 -2.18
CA ARG A 54 6.12 -18.51 -2.49
C ARG A 54 5.13 -17.44 -2.95
N TRP A 55 5.29 -16.21 -2.51
CA TRP A 55 4.36 -15.10 -2.77
C TRP A 55 5.09 -13.92 -3.39
N SER A 56 4.38 -13.16 -4.22
CA SER A 56 4.92 -11.93 -4.78
C SER A 56 5.16 -10.86 -3.68
N PRO A 57 6.12 -9.95 -3.87
CA PRO A 57 6.30 -8.80 -2.96
C PRO A 57 5.02 -7.99 -2.74
N GLN A 58 4.18 -7.88 -3.76
CA GLN A 58 2.91 -7.17 -3.69
C GLN A 58 1.91 -7.89 -2.76
N ASP A 59 1.79 -9.21 -2.87
CA ASP A 59 0.88 -10.00 -2.03
C ASP A 59 1.32 -9.97 -0.56
N ILE A 60 2.64 -10.10 -0.31
CA ILE A 60 3.21 -9.97 1.04
C ILE A 60 2.87 -8.60 1.63
N TYR A 61 3.10 -7.53 0.86
CA TYR A 61 2.80 -6.17 1.30
C TYR A 61 1.31 -5.97 1.58
N LEU A 62 0.42 -6.39 0.66
CA LEU A 62 -1.02 -6.25 0.82
C LEU A 62 -1.54 -7.02 2.04
N PHE A 63 -1.03 -8.22 2.27
CA PHE A 63 -1.38 -9.01 3.45
C PHE A 63 -0.98 -8.30 4.74
N VAL A 64 0.25 -7.82 4.83
CA VAL A 64 0.76 -7.11 6.03
C VAL A 64 0.06 -5.76 6.21
N ALA A 65 -0.15 -5.00 5.14
CA ALA A 65 -0.85 -3.72 5.20
C ALA A 65 -2.31 -3.88 5.68
N ALA A 66 -2.97 -4.97 5.26
CA ALA A 66 -4.32 -5.27 5.70
C ALA A 66 -4.37 -5.76 7.15
N PHE A 67 -3.69 -6.84 7.45
CA PHE A 67 -3.88 -7.57 8.71
C PHE A 67 -2.93 -7.12 9.83
N GLY A 68 -1.76 -6.60 9.48
CA GLY A 68 -0.84 -5.95 10.41
C GLY A 68 -1.19 -4.48 10.59
N ALA A 69 -0.76 -3.65 9.65
CA ALA A 69 -0.84 -2.19 9.76
C ALA A 69 -2.26 -1.67 10.04
N MET A 70 -3.28 -2.12 9.31
CA MET A 70 -4.66 -1.69 9.57
C MET A 70 -5.22 -2.31 10.85
N GLY A 71 -4.91 -3.58 11.10
CA GLY A 71 -5.42 -4.32 12.25
C GLY A 71 -5.01 -3.72 13.59
N HIS A 72 -3.75 -3.22 13.71
CA HIS A 72 -3.25 -2.67 14.98
C HIS A 72 -3.89 -1.32 15.39
N HIS A 73 -4.64 -0.66 14.51
CA HIS A 73 -5.40 0.54 14.87
C HIS A 73 -6.52 0.25 15.86
N LEU A 74 -7.13 -0.94 15.77
CA LEU A 74 -8.30 -1.31 16.57
C LEU A 74 -8.07 -1.23 18.09
N PRO A 75 -6.97 -1.70 18.67
CA PRO A 75 -6.74 -1.60 20.12
C PRO A 75 -6.69 -0.18 20.66
N GLY A 76 -6.12 0.75 19.89
CA GLY A 76 -6.14 2.18 20.20
C GLY A 76 -7.58 2.73 20.21
N MET A 77 -8.39 2.33 19.24
CA MET A 77 -9.80 2.70 19.14
C MET A 77 -10.64 2.08 20.28
N ILE A 78 -10.47 0.79 20.58
CA ILE A 78 -11.13 0.13 21.72
C ILE A 78 -10.84 0.90 23.01
N ARG A 79 -9.62 1.34 23.19
CA ARG A 79 -9.24 2.14 24.36
C ARG A 79 -9.86 3.54 24.34
N ALA A 80 -9.82 4.24 23.22
CA ALA A 80 -10.35 5.60 23.09
C ALA A 80 -11.82 5.69 23.48
N TYR A 81 -12.61 4.70 23.09
CA TYR A 81 -14.06 4.66 23.34
C TYR A 81 -14.47 3.76 24.52
N GLY A 82 -13.63 2.82 24.93
CA GLY A 82 -13.90 1.89 26.03
C GLY A 82 -13.43 2.37 27.41
N ASP A 83 -12.49 3.31 27.47
CA ASP A 83 -12.03 3.94 28.71
C ASP A 83 -12.85 5.21 29.00
N ARG A 84 -13.88 5.07 29.86
CA ARG A 84 -14.82 6.17 30.14
C ARG A 84 -14.15 7.45 30.62
N ALA A 85 -13.16 7.35 31.49
CA ALA A 85 -12.43 8.52 32.00
C ALA A 85 -11.61 9.21 30.89
N LEU A 86 -11.02 8.43 29.99
CA LEU A 86 -10.30 8.95 28.83
C LEU A 86 -11.26 9.59 27.84
N PHE A 87 -12.39 8.93 27.54
CA PHE A 87 -13.41 9.45 26.65
C PHE A 87 -13.99 10.80 27.14
N GLU A 88 -14.42 10.89 28.39
CA GLU A 88 -14.97 12.14 28.95
C GLU A 88 -13.94 13.28 28.90
N ARG A 89 -12.67 12.99 29.18
CA ARG A 89 -11.60 13.99 29.14
C ARG A 89 -11.34 14.55 27.73
N PHE A 90 -11.50 13.71 26.69
CA PHE A 90 -11.21 14.08 25.30
C PHE A 90 -12.42 13.95 24.38
N LYS A 91 -13.64 13.96 24.92
CA LYS A 91 -14.91 13.71 24.25
C LYS A 91 -15.01 14.36 22.86
N TRP A 92 -14.76 15.66 22.80
CA TRP A 92 -14.87 16.40 21.54
C TRP A 92 -13.84 15.96 20.49
N ARG A 93 -12.66 15.55 20.91
CA ARG A 93 -11.65 15.01 20.00
C ARG A 93 -12.05 13.65 19.46
N PHE A 94 -12.63 12.79 20.28
CA PHE A 94 -13.11 11.47 19.87
C PHE A 94 -14.37 11.52 19.00
N VAL A 95 -15.14 12.60 19.07
CA VAL A 95 -16.33 12.79 18.24
C VAL A 95 -15.98 13.50 16.92
N PHE A 96 -15.29 14.63 16.99
CA PHE A 96 -15.07 15.47 15.80
C PHE A 96 -13.91 15.02 14.92
N ALA A 97 -12.81 14.49 15.48
CA ALA A 97 -11.67 14.09 14.66
C ALA A 97 -12.00 12.95 13.67
N PRO A 98 -12.74 11.88 14.04
CA PRO A 98 -13.16 10.87 13.07
C PRO A 98 -13.99 11.42 11.93
N LEU A 99 -15.00 12.25 12.24
CA LEU A 99 -15.89 12.84 11.24
C LEU A 99 -15.11 13.75 10.28
N PHE A 100 -14.24 14.60 10.84
CA PHE A 100 -13.40 15.49 10.05
C PHE A 100 -12.44 14.74 9.14
N LEU A 101 -11.68 13.78 9.69
CA LEU A 101 -10.70 13.02 8.91
C LEU A 101 -11.38 12.14 7.86
N LEU A 102 -12.52 11.54 8.19
CA LEU A 102 -13.28 10.76 7.22
C LEU A 102 -13.76 11.65 6.06
N ALA A 103 -14.35 12.81 6.36
CA ALA A 103 -14.81 13.74 5.33
C ALA A 103 -13.66 14.22 4.43
N VAL A 104 -12.54 14.63 5.02
CA VAL A 104 -11.36 15.10 4.28
C VAL A 104 -10.75 13.99 3.43
N CYS A 105 -10.50 12.82 4.00
CA CYS A 105 -9.91 11.69 3.26
C CYS A 105 -10.82 11.22 2.12
N SER A 106 -12.13 11.10 2.38
CA SER A 106 -13.10 10.73 1.34
C SER A 106 -13.16 11.76 0.22
N ALA A 107 -13.13 13.05 0.54
CA ALA A 107 -13.11 14.12 -0.45
C ALA A 107 -11.86 14.06 -1.33
N PHE A 108 -10.68 13.88 -0.74
CA PHE A 108 -9.44 13.77 -1.51
C PHE A 108 -9.47 12.59 -2.48
N PHE A 109 -9.90 11.41 -2.05
CA PHE A 109 -9.99 10.24 -2.94
C PHE A 109 -11.14 10.33 -3.94
N TRP A 110 -12.24 11.00 -3.58
CA TRP A 110 -13.34 11.25 -4.52
C TRP A 110 -12.90 12.08 -5.71
N TRP A 111 -12.11 13.13 -5.46
CA TRP A 111 -11.55 14.01 -6.49
C TRP A 111 -10.18 13.54 -7.03
N ASP A 112 -9.77 12.32 -6.74
CA ASP A 112 -8.48 11.72 -7.14
C ASP A 112 -7.24 12.55 -6.76
N LEU A 113 -7.28 13.23 -5.62
CA LEU A 113 -6.19 14.03 -5.11
C LEU A 113 -5.20 13.18 -4.32
N LYS A 114 -3.92 13.21 -4.70
CA LYS A 114 -2.86 12.38 -4.10
C LYS A 114 -2.11 13.06 -2.95
N GLY A 115 -2.26 14.37 -2.77
CA GLY A 115 -1.50 15.13 -1.77
C GLY A 115 -1.61 14.62 -0.33
N ILE A 116 -2.76 14.05 0.03
CA ILE A 116 -2.94 13.45 1.36
C ILE A 116 -1.94 12.31 1.64
N LEU A 117 -1.44 11.61 0.61
CA LEU A 117 -0.47 10.52 0.76
C LEU A 117 0.86 11.00 1.32
N LEU A 118 1.30 12.22 0.99
CA LEU A 118 2.50 12.84 1.60
C LEU A 118 2.31 13.03 3.11
N ILE A 119 1.14 13.51 3.52
CA ILE A 119 0.83 13.70 4.95
C ILE A 119 0.80 12.36 5.67
N VAL A 120 0.17 11.34 5.08
CA VAL A 120 0.14 9.98 5.64
C VAL A 120 1.56 9.42 5.76
N PHE A 121 2.39 9.60 4.74
CA PHE A 121 3.78 9.13 4.73
C PHE A 121 4.61 9.79 5.85
N PHE A 122 4.66 11.12 5.89
CA PHE A 122 5.45 11.82 6.92
C PHE A 122 4.93 11.56 8.34
N TRP A 123 3.61 11.45 8.49
CA TRP A 123 3.03 11.11 9.78
C TRP A 123 3.29 9.65 10.18
N GLY A 124 3.30 8.71 9.22
CA GLY A 124 3.70 7.32 9.44
C GLY A 124 5.15 7.22 9.93
N VAL A 125 6.08 7.91 9.27
CA VAL A 125 7.49 7.98 9.72
C VAL A 125 7.58 8.58 11.12
N TRP A 126 6.86 9.68 11.38
CA TRP A 126 6.79 10.29 12.71
C TRP A 126 6.22 9.34 13.76
N HIS A 127 5.17 8.59 13.43
CA HIS A 127 4.55 7.62 14.33
C HIS A 127 5.54 6.50 14.71
N GLY A 128 6.22 5.90 13.73
CA GLY A 128 7.21 4.84 13.96
C GLY A 128 8.38 5.29 14.84
N LEU A 129 8.95 6.47 14.56
CA LEU A 129 10.03 7.01 15.40
C LEU A 129 9.56 7.35 16.81
N MET A 130 8.33 7.85 16.97
CA MET A 130 7.77 8.19 18.29
C MET A 130 7.45 6.95 19.13
N GLN A 131 7.11 5.83 18.51
CA GLN A 131 6.99 4.55 19.20
C GLN A 131 8.34 4.12 19.78
N THR A 132 9.40 4.11 18.96
CA THR A 132 10.77 3.79 19.42
C THR A 132 11.20 4.70 20.57
N TYR A 133 11.00 6.01 20.43
CA TYR A 133 11.27 6.98 21.49
C TYR A 133 10.42 6.71 22.74
N GLY A 134 9.14 6.36 22.59
CA GLY A 134 8.25 6.01 23.69
C GLY A 134 8.74 4.82 24.52
N PHE A 135 9.21 3.76 23.85
CA PHE A 135 9.85 2.63 24.53
C PHE A 135 11.10 3.05 25.31
N CYS A 136 11.95 3.91 24.75
CA CYS A 136 13.09 4.46 25.48
C CYS A 136 12.67 5.16 26.79
N ARG A 137 11.54 5.90 26.75
CA ARG A 137 11.01 6.56 27.97
C ARG A 137 10.47 5.57 28.99
N ILE A 138 9.86 4.46 28.56
CA ILE A 138 9.39 3.41 29.48
C ILE A 138 10.57 2.75 30.19
N TYR A 139 11.63 2.39 29.45
CA TYR A 139 12.84 1.80 30.03
C TYR A 139 13.58 2.75 30.98
N ASP A 140 13.67 4.03 30.66
CA ASP A 140 14.26 5.03 31.58
C ASP A 140 13.43 5.15 32.87
N ALA A 141 12.12 5.12 32.75
CA ALA A 141 11.24 5.17 33.93
C ALA A 141 11.36 3.92 34.81
N LYS A 142 11.65 2.74 34.24
CA LYS A 142 11.92 1.49 34.99
C LYS A 142 13.21 1.61 35.82
N THR A 143 14.23 2.28 35.32
CA THR A 143 15.50 2.47 36.03
C THR A 143 15.56 3.75 36.88
N GLY A 144 14.53 4.60 36.79
CA GLY A 144 14.47 5.89 37.46
C GLY A 144 15.42 6.92 36.85
N THR A 145 15.82 6.75 35.59
CA THR A 145 16.70 7.67 34.87
C THR A 145 15.86 8.75 34.19
N PHE A 146 15.91 9.98 34.72
CA PHE A 146 15.10 11.10 34.20
C PHE A 146 15.96 12.27 33.69
N ASP A 147 17.20 12.00 33.29
CA ASP A 147 18.12 13.02 32.79
C ASP A 147 17.56 13.67 31.51
N ALA A 148 17.60 15.02 31.48
CA ALA A 148 17.03 15.80 30.39
C ALA A 148 17.85 15.69 29.10
N LEU A 149 19.18 15.57 29.21
CA LEU A 149 20.08 15.44 28.07
C LEU A 149 19.94 14.07 27.42
N THR A 150 19.90 12.98 28.21
CA THR A 150 19.61 11.63 27.74
C THR A 150 18.32 11.61 26.93
N ARG A 151 17.25 12.21 27.46
CA ARG A 151 15.95 12.28 26.78
C ARG A 151 16.00 13.03 25.45
N ARG A 152 16.74 14.15 25.39
CA ARG A 152 16.91 14.94 24.16
C ARG A 152 17.74 14.20 23.12
N LEU A 153 18.79 13.52 23.53
CA LEU A 153 19.64 12.73 22.64
C LEU A 153 18.93 11.49 22.09
N ASP A 154 18.18 10.75 22.92
CA ASP A 154 17.37 9.63 22.46
C ASP A 154 16.35 10.09 21.40
N PHE A 155 15.69 11.24 21.62
CA PHE A 155 14.78 11.83 20.66
C PHE A 155 15.47 12.25 19.36
N ALA A 156 16.62 12.93 19.48
CA ALA A 156 17.40 13.34 18.32
C ALA A 156 17.90 12.15 17.49
N MET A 157 18.35 11.06 18.15
CA MET A 157 18.71 9.81 17.47
C MET A 157 17.57 9.23 16.66
N CYS A 158 16.36 9.14 17.25
CA CYS A 158 15.19 8.65 16.53
C CYS A 158 14.88 9.55 15.33
N VAL A 159 14.77 10.87 15.52
CA VAL A 159 14.40 11.80 14.45
C VAL A 159 15.41 11.77 13.31
N ILE A 160 16.70 11.93 13.64
CA ILE A 160 17.71 12.10 12.59
C ILE A 160 17.92 10.82 11.79
N TRP A 161 17.98 9.64 12.43
CA TRP A 161 18.22 8.39 11.71
C TRP A 161 16.99 7.89 10.93
N PHE A 162 15.78 8.12 11.44
CA PHE A 162 14.57 7.81 10.66
C PHE A 162 14.48 8.71 9.42
N ALA A 163 14.78 10.00 9.55
CA ALA A 163 14.83 10.91 8.42
C ALA A 163 15.98 10.59 7.44
N THR A 164 17.17 10.26 7.95
CA THR A 164 18.33 9.89 7.13
C THR A 164 18.06 8.64 6.30
N ALA A 165 17.41 7.62 6.88
CA ALA A 165 17.08 6.40 6.17
C ALA A 165 16.13 6.66 4.97
N VAL A 166 15.19 7.60 5.11
CA VAL A 166 14.30 8.02 4.02
C VAL A 166 15.06 8.86 2.98
N ALA A 167 15.82 9.86 3.44
CA ALA A 167 16.51 10.81 2.56
C ALA A 167 17.60 10.14 1.70
N LEU A 168 18.25 9.10 2.22
CA LEU A 168 19.30 8.36 1.51
C LEU A 168 18.79 7.13 0.78
N SER A 169 17.50 6.78 0.91
CA SER A 169 16.88 5.71 0.14
C SER A 169 16.47 6.22 -1.25
N PRO A 170 17.09 5.75 -2.33
CA PRO A 170 16.70 6.20 -3.68
C PRO A 170 15.22 5.95 -3.96
N TYR A 171 14.70 4.81 -3.49
CA TYR A 171 13.30 4.45 -3.67
C TYR A 171 12.34 5.40 -2.90
N ARG A 172 12.60 5.60 -1.59
CA ARG A 172 11.73 6.45 -0.76
C ARG A 172 11.76 7.90 -1.17
N LEU A 173 12.96 8.40 -1.47
CA LEU A 173 13.14 9.78 -1.89
C LEU A 173 12.47 10.03 -3.24
N SER A 174 12.67 9.14 -4.23
CA SER A 174 12.01 9.28 -5.54
C SER A 174 10.49 9.23 -5.44
N ASP A 175 9.94 8.31 -4.65
CA ASP A 175 8.49 8.19 -4.43
C ASP A 175 7.89 9.43 -3.75
N THR A 176 8.62 9.99 -2.78
CA THR A 176 8.23 11.22 -2.08
C THR A 176 8.27 12.43 -3.00
N LEU A 177 9.34 12.58 -3.80
CA LEU A 177 9.49 13.65 -4.79
C LEU A 177 8.47 13.54 -5.91
N ASP A 178 8.23 12.32 -6.42
CA ASP A 178 7.20 12.10 -7.44
C ASP A 178 5.81 12.52 -6.93
N THR A 179 5.45 12.11 -5.72
CA THR A 179 4.17 12.52 -5.11
C THR A 179 4.11 14.04 -4.88
N TYR A 180 5.23 14.66 -4.47
CA TYR A 180 5.33 16.11 -4.29
C TYR A 180 5.14 16.87 -5.62
N TYR A 181 5.81 16.44 -6.69
CA TYR A 181 5.65 17.03 -8.02
C TYR A 181 4.28 16.72 -8.64
N MET A 182 3.71 15.53 -8.38
CA MET A 182 2.33 15.20 -8.75
C MET A 182 1.32 16.16 -8.14
N CYS A 183 1.61 16.67 -6.95
CA CYS A 183 0.80 17.71 -6.31
C CYS A 183 1.05 19.13 -6.85
N GLY A 184 1.87 19.31 -7.89
CA GLY A 184 2.20 20.61 -8.45
C GLY A 184 3.29 21.34 -7.68
N GLY A 185 4.06 20.66 -6.84
CA GLY A 185 5.19 21.24 -6.12
C GLY A 185 6.25 21.80 -7.07
N PRO A 186 6.86 22.96 -6.76
CA PRO A 186 7.90 23.56 -7.59
C PRO A 186 9.14 22.64 -7.69
N PHE A 187 9.84 22.75 -8.83
CA PHE A 187 11.09 22.01 -9.05
C PHE A 187 12.12 22.32 -7.95
N ILE A 188 12.67 21.26 -7.35
CA ILE A 188 13.77 21.36 -6.39
C ILE A 188 15.07 21.06 -7.17
N PRO A 189 16.05 21.97 -7.21
CA PRO A 189 17.29 21.69 -7.91
C PRO A 189 18.04 20.48 -7.34
N PRO A 190 18.62 19.57 -8.15
CA PRO A 190 19.35 18.39 -7.70
C PRO A 190 20.47 18.71 -6.69
N THR A 191 21.11 19.86 -6.84
CA THR A 191 22.13 20.35 -5.88
C THR A 191 21.55 20.57 -4.48
N VAL A 192 20.31 21.04 -4.38
CA VAL A 192 19.62 21.24 -3.08
C VAL A 192 19.32 19.90 -2.44
N VAL A 193 18.81 18.92 -3.21
CA VAL A 193 18.58 17.55 -2.73
C VAL A 193 19.88 16.93 -2.22
N HIS A 194 20.95 16.98 -3.02
CA HIS A 194 22.25 16.41 -2.68
C HIS A 194 22.87 17.05 -1.43
N HIS A 195 22.88 18.40 -1.35
CA HIS A 195 23.36 19.07 -0.15
C HIS A 195 22.48 18.75 1.07
N GLY A 196 21.16 18.63 0.89
CA GLY A 196 20.24 18.18 1.94
C GLY A 196 20.60 16.79 2.48
N GLN A 197 20.88 15.84 1.58
CA GLN A 197 21.33 14.49 1.94
C GLN A 197 22.65 14.50 2.71
N GLN A 198 23.62 15.31 2.27
CA GLN A 198 24.91 15.46 2.97
C GLN A 198 24.73 16.06 4.37
N LEU A 199 23.94 17.12 4.49
CA LEU A 199 23.69 17.78 5.78
C LEU A 199 22.96 16.86 6.77
N ILE A 200 21.97 16.11 6.33
CA ILE A 200 21.25 15.18 7.21
C ILE A 200 22.16 14.03 7.67
N LEU A 201 23.02 13.52 6.80
CA LEU A 201 24.01 12.50 7.15
C LEU A 201 25.04 13.03 8.16
N LEU A 202 25.59 14.22 7.94
CA LEU A 202 26.52 14.87 8.87
C LEU A 202 25.84 15.11 10.24
N ALA A 203 24.59 15.55 10.24
CA ALA A 203 23.82 15.72 11.47
C ALA A 203 23.59 14.38 12.19
N ALA A 204 23.31 13.28 11.45
CA ALA A 204 23.16 11.95 12.02
C ALA A 204 24.46 11.46 12.68
N ILE A 205 25.60 11.67 12.03
CA ILE A 205 26.92 11.35 12.59
C ILE A 205 27.17 12.18 13.83
N ALA A 206 26.96 13.50 13.79
CA ALA A 206 27.19 14.40 14.93
C ALA A 206 26.32 14.03 16.14
N VAL A 207 25.02 13.76 15.93
CA VAL A 207 24.10 13.32 16.99
C VAL A 207 24.53 11.97 17.56
N SER A 208 25.01 11.05 16.73
CA SER A 208 25.50 9.73 17.17
C SER A 208 26.76 9.85 18.03
N VAL A 209 27.70 10.74 17.66
CA VAL A 209 28.90 11.02 18.46
C VAL A 209 28.50 11.64 19.80
N LEU A 210 27.62 12.63 19.81
CA LEU A 210 27.13 13.25 21.05
C LEU A 210 26.40 12.23 21.94
N PHE A 211 25.59 11.34 21.36
CA PHE A 211 24.94 10.27 22.09
C PHE A 211 25.96 9.32 22.72
N LEU A 212 26.96 8.88 21.96
CA LEU A 212 28.02 8.00 22.46
C LEU A 212 28.85 8.65 23.58
N VAL A 213 29.28 9.90 23.40
CA VAL A 213 30.04 10.65 24.41
C VAL A 213 29.21 10.80 25.69
N HIS A 214 27.93 11.16 25.56
CA HIS A 214 27.02 11.24 26.71
C HIS A 214 26.81 9.88 27.38
N PHE A 215 26.62 8.81 26.60
CA PHE A 215 26.49 7.45 27.11
C PHE A 215 27.71 7.02 27.92
N LEU A 216 28.91 7.22 27.38
CA LEU A 216 30.19 6.93 28.06
C LEU A 216 30.35 7.75 29.34
N ARG A 217 30.04 9.03 29.28
CA ARG A 217 30.03 9.90 30.47
C ARG A 217 29.11 9.35 31.55
N MET A 218 27.86 9.03 31.20
CA MET A 218 26.88 8.47 32.15
C MET A 218 27.36 7.15 32.75
N TRP A 219 28.03 6.32 31.94
CA TRP A 219 28.63 5.07 32.39
C TRP A 219 29.75 5.32 33.41
N ILE A 220 30.68 6.25 33.14
CA ILE A 220 31.82 6.60 34.01
C ILE A 220 31.36 7.17 35.35
N ILE A 221 30.34 8.03 35.36
CA ILE A 221 29.82 8.62 36.61
C ILE A 221 28.90 7.67 37.40
N GLY A 222 28.78 6.41 36.97
CA GLY A 222 27.99 5.38 37.67
C GLY A 222 26.47 5.42 37.41
N HIS A 223 25.97 6.34 36.60
CA HIS A 223 24.56 6.43 36.18
C HIS A 223 24.32 5.58 34.92
N ARG A 224 24.51 4.26 35.03
CA ARG A 224 24.44 3.34 33.90
C ARG A 224 23.08 3.38 33.23
N PRO A 225 22.99 3.74 31.92
CA PRO A 225 21.75 3.65 31.16
C PRO A 225 21.24 2.21 31.09
N ASN A 226 19.94 2.04 30.90
CA ASN A 226 19.35 0.71 30.74
C ASN A 226 19.89 0.06 29.42
N PRO A 227 20.57 -1.10 29.49
CA PRO A 227 21.17 -1.71 28.30
C PRO A 227 20.11 -2.19 27.30
N VAL A 228 18.92 -2.61 27.76
CA VAL A 228 17.80 -3.04 26.90
C VAL A 228 17.27 -1.86 26.08
N LYS A 229 17.20 -0.66 26.69
CA LYS A 229 16.84 0.57 25.97
C LYS A 229 17.81 0.86 24.83
N VAL A 230 19.11 0.76 25.11
CA VAL A 230 20.14 1.04 24.10
C VAL A 230 20.09 0.01 22.98
N ALA A 231 19.96 -1.27 23.32
CA ALA A 231 19.79 -2.35 22.34
C ALA A 231 18.56 -2.12 21.47
N LEU A 232 17.41 -1.79 22.07
CA LEU A 232 16.17 -1.49 21.33
C LEU A 232 16.34 -0.29 20.39
N LEU A 233 16.92 0.81 20.87
CA LEU A 233 17.14 2.01 20.06
C LEU A 233 18.01 1.72 18.84
N ILE A 234 19.14 1.04 19.04
CA ILE A 234 20.06 0.66 17.97
C ILE A 234 19.39 -0.30 17.00
N THR A 235 18.71 -1.35 17.50
CA THR A 235 18.02 -2.34 16.65
C THR A 235 16.92 -1.70 15.83
N SER A 236 16.10 -0.82 16.42
CA SER A 236 15.02 -0.14 15.70
C SER A 236 15.55 0.76 14.58
N ILE A 237 16.61 1.54 14.86
CA ILE A 237 17.26 2.40 13.86
C ILE A 237 17.91 1.55 12.76
N ALA A 238 18.69 0.53 13.13
CA ALA A 238 19.36 -0.34 12.16
C ALA A 238 18.36 -1.11 11.30
N PHE A 239 17.26 -1.57 11.88
CA PHE A 239 16.23 -2.29 11.13
C PHE A 239 15.42 -1.36 10.22
N TRP A 240 15.11 -0.13 10.65
CA TRP A 240 14.52 0.90 9.80
C TRP A 240 15.43 1.22 8.60
N TRP A 241 16.74 1.38 8.85
CA TRP A 241 17.73 1.56 7.80
C TRP A 241 17.74 0.37 6.83
N TYR A 242 17.82 -0.86 7.36
CA TYR A 242 17.83 -2.09 6.59
C TYR A 242 16.60 -2.20 5.67
N CYS A 243 15.41 -1.96 6.20
CA CYS A 243 14.16 -2.05 5.46
C CYS A 243 14.04 -1.02 4.32
N ASN A 244 14.64 0.17 4.48
CA ASN A 244 14.54 1.24 3.49
C ASN A 244 15.68 1.26 2.47
N ASN A 245 16.86 0.71 2.80
CA ASN A 245 18.07 0.89 1.99
C ASN A 245 18.74 -0.42 1.54
N LEU A 246 18.51 -1.55 2.22
CA LEU A 246 19.21 -2.79 1.94
C LEU A 246 18.28 -3.91 1.42
N VAL A 247 16.99 -3.85 1.71
CA VAL A 247 16.01 -4.80 1.16
C VAL A 247 15.80 -4.48 -0.31
N ALA A 248 16.02 -5.46 -1.17
CA ALA A 248 15.96 -5.29 -2.62
C ALA A 248 14.59 -4.82 -3.12
N ASN A 249 13.50 -5.29 -2.50
CA ASN A 249 12.15 -4.84 -2.82
C ASN A 249 11.58 -4.02 -1.66
N ILE A 250 11.27 -2.76 -1.92
CA ILE A 250 10.79 -1.82 -0.89
C ILE A 250 9.45 -2.23 -0.28
N LEU A 251 8.55 -2.89 -1.03
CA LEU A 251 7.28 -3.36 -0.48
C LEU A 251 7.50 -4.39 0.62
N VAL A 252 8.48 -5.28 0.42
CA VAL A 252 8.91 -6.23 1.45
C VAL A 252 9.57 -5.50 2.62
N GLY A 253 10.39 -4.48 2.35
CA GLY A 253 10.99 -3.65 3.39
C GLY A 253 9.95 -2.93 4.25
N ILE A 254 8.91 -2.36 3.62
CA ILE A 254 7.79 -1.74 4.33
C ILE A 254 7.08 -2.80 5.20
N ALA A 255 6.72 -3.93 4.62
CA ALA A 255 6.02 -5.00 5.32
C ALA A 255 6.82 -5.54 6.51
N LEU A 256 8.14 -5.71 6.36
CA LEU A 256 9.05 -6.11 7.45
C LEU A 256 9.00 -5.14 8.62
N PHE A 257 9.12 -3.83 8.34
CA PHE A 257 9.10 -2.82 9.39
C PHE A 257 7.73 -2.71 10.05
N GLU A 258 6.65 -2.80 9.28
CA GLU A 258 5.28 -2.79 9.82
C GLU A 258 5.05 -3.94 10.79
N VAL A 259 5.41 -5.19 10.43
CA VAL A 259 5.26 -6.33 11.36
C VAL A 259 6.10 -6.14 12.63
N PHE A 260 7.33 -5.60 12.52
CA PHE A 260 8.14 -5.28 13.69
C PHE A 260 7.46 -4.25 14.59
N HIS A 261 6.96 -3.19 14.01
CA HIS A 261 6.20 -2.14 14.69
C HIS A 261 4.95 -2.70 15.37
N ASP A 262 4.17 -3.52 14.65
CA ASP A 262 2.93 -4.13 15.12
C ASP A 262 3.15 -5.07 16.31
N VAL A 263 4.16 -5.93 16.25
CA VAL A 263 4.51 -6.84 17.36
C VAL A 263 4.83 -6.05 18.62
N GLN A 264 5.62 -5.00 18.50
CA GLN A 264 5.93 -4.12 19.63
C GLN A 264 4.67 -3.43 20.18
N TYR A 265 3.86 -2.84 19.29
CA TYR A 265 2.66 -2.10 19.67
C TYR A 265 1.60 -2.98 20.31
N LEU A 266 1.20 -4.04 19.62
CA LEU A 266 0.13 -4.94 20.06
C LEU A 266 0.44 -5.61 21.39
N SER A 267 1.68 -6.05 21.60
CA SER A 267 2.11 -6.66 22.87
C SER A 267 2.07 -5.66 24.03
N LEU A 268 2.55 -4.44 23.82
CA LEU A 268 2.50 -3.38 24.84
C LEU A 268 1.07 -2.98 25.18
N VAL A 269 0.24 -2.76 24.14
CA VAL A 269 -1.17 -2.34 24.31
C VAL A 269 -1.99 -3.41 25.01
N TRP A 270 -1.80 -4.67 24.64
CA TRP A 270 -2.46 -5.80 25.30
C TRP A 270 -2.17 -5.82 26.80
N ILE A 271 -0.89 -5.77 27.16
CA ILE A 271 -0.47 -5.83 28.58
C ILE A 271 -0.94 -4.61 29.35
N TYR A 272 -0.81 -3.43 28.75
CA TYR A 272 -1.28 -2.20 29.38
C TYR A 272 -2.79 -2.25 29.66
N ASN A 273 -3.59 -2.61 28.67
CA ASN A 273 -5.05 -2.65 28.80
C ASN A 273 -5.49 -3.72 29.82
N ARG A 274 -4.83 -4.87 29.80
CA ARG A 274 -5.06 -5.94 30.78
C ARG A 274 -4.79 -5.48 32.22
N ASN A 275 -3.63 -4.87 32.45
CA ASN A 275 -3.27 -4.35 33.79
C ASN A 275 -4.23 -3.25 34.25
N ARG A 276 -4.76 -2.47 33.30
CA ARG A 276 -5.71 -1.41 33.59
C ARG A 276 -7.09 -1.97 33.96
N VAL A 277 -7.60 -2.94 33.21
CA VAL A 277 -8.88 -3.60 33.48
C VAL A 277 -8.92 -4.26 34.86
N GLU A 278 -7.77 -4.75 35.33
CA GLU A 278 -7.67 -5.36 36.69
C GLU A 278 -7.69 -4.33 37.82
N LYS A 279 -7.24 -3.09 37.57
CA LYS A 279 -7.02 -2.08 38.62
C LYS A 279 -8.05 -0.95 38.66
N ASP A 280 -8.86 -0.77 37.62
CA ASP A 280 -9.73 0.40 37.45
C ASP A 280 -11.19 -0.03 37.25
N SER A 281 -12.09 0.44 38.13
CA SER A 281 -13.52 0.16 38.06
C SER A 281 -14.27 0.99 36.99
N ASN A 282 -13.69 2.07 36.51
CA ASN A 282 -14.31 3.02 35.55
C ASN A 282 -14.15 2.62 34.08
N ILE A 283 -13.81 1.38 33.80
CA ILE A 283 -13.60 0.88 32.43
C ILE A 283 -14.89 0.29 31.87
N GLY A 284 -15.21 0.61 30.61
CA GLY A 284 -16.40 0.10 29.92
C GLY A 284 -16.45 -1.44 29.85
N GLY A 285 -17.66 -1.99 29.87
CA GLY A 285 -17.89 -3.45 29.93
C GLY A 285 -17.23 -4.22 28.78
N PHE A 286 -17.25 -3.68 27.55
CA PHE A 286 -16.62 -4.30 26.38
C PHE A 286 -15.10 -4.42 26.55
N MET A 287 -14.43 -3.33 26.94
CA MET A 287 -12.98 -3.35 27.17
C MET A 287 -12.61 -4.32 28.30
N ARG A 288 -13.42 -4.35 29.40
CA ARG A 288 -13.26 -5.31 30.51
C ARG A 288 -13.45 -6.75 30.03
N PHE A 289 -14.41 -7.01 29.16
CA PHE A 289 -14.64 -8.32 28.57
C PHE A 289 -13.44 -8.77 27.73
N VAL A 290 -12.95 -7.94 26.80
CA VAL A 290 -11.86 -8.28 25.86
C VAL A 290 -10.52 -8.54 26.58
N PHE A 291 -10.18 -7.72 27.60
CA PHE A 291 -8.86 -7.77 28.24
C PHE A 291 -8.81 -8.49 29.61
N ARG A 292 -9.88 -9.21 30.02
CA ARG A 292 -9.85 -10.00 31.26
C ARG A 292 -8.86 -11.16 31.19
N ARG A 293 -8.47 -11.72 32.40
CA ARG A 293 -7.58 -12.90 32.50
C ARG A 293 -8.26 -14.20 32.06
N SER A 294 -8.49 -14.37 30.77
CA SER A 294 -8.97 -15.62 30.20
C SER A 294 -8.21 -15.86 28.90
N GLY A 295 -7.50 -16.98 28.79
CA GLY A 295 -6.69 -17.32 27.61
C GLY A 295 -7.52 -17.43 26.31
N SER A 296 -8.81 -17.79 26.42
CA SER A 296 -9.75 -17.87 25.30
C SER A 296 -10.01 -16.52 24.62
N LEU A 297 -9.74 -15.40 25.29
CA LEU A 297 -10.00 -14.06 24.76
C LEU A 297 -8.84 -13.46 23.97
N ILE A 298 -7.65 -14.05 24.03
CA ILE A 298 -6.56 -13.71 23.10
C ILE A 298 -7.00 -14.00 21.67
N GLY A 299 -7.65 -15.14 21.42
CA GLY A 299 -8.22 -15.49 20.12
C GLY A 299 -9.27 -14.49 19.65
N LEU A 300 -10.17 -14.03 20.54
CA LEU A 300 -11.14 -12.99 20.22
C LEU A 300 -10.46 -11.66 19.84
N TYR A 301 -9.45 -11.25 20.61
CA TYR A 301 -8.69 -10.02 20.32
C TYR A 301 -7.99 -10.09 18.96
N VAL A 302 -7.30 -11.19 18.67
CA VAL A 302 -6.66 -11.42 17.38
C VAL A 302 -7.72 -11.46 16.26
N GLY A 303 -8.84 -12.15 16.46
CA GLY A 303 -9.93 -12.20 15.50
C GLY A 303 -10.52 -10.83 15.19
N LEU A 304 -10.67 -9.96 16.18
CA LEU A 304 -11.15 -8.57 15.97
C LEU A 304 -10.11 -7.73 15.18
N VAL A 305 -8.82 -7.90 15.48
CA VAL A 305 -7.73 -7.23 14.74
C VAL A 305 -7.74 -7.65 13.28
N LEU A 306 -7.85 -8.95 13.00
CA LEU A 306 -7.93 -9.49 11.64
C LEU A 306 -9.20 -9.05 10.91
N ALA A 307 -10.35 -9.07 11.58
CA ALA A 307 -11.62 -8.63 11.00
C ALA A 307 -11.59 -7.14 10.63
N TYR A 308 -11.00 -6.30 11.48
CA TYR A 308 -10.83 -4.89 11.17
C TYR A 308 -9.85 -4.66 10.00
N GLY A 309 -8.76 -5.42 9.95
CA GLY A 309 -7.78 -5.38 8.86
C GLY A 309 -8.35 -5.83 7.52
N SER A 310 -9.34 -6.73 7.51
CA SER A 310 -9.96 -7.24 6.27
C SER A 310 -10.59 -6.15 5.40
N VAL A 311 -10.97 -5.01 5.98
CA VAL A 311 -11.47 -3.84 5.24
C VAL A 311 -10.43 -3.34 4.23
N SER A 312 -9.15 -3.30 4.62
CA SER A 312 -8.06 -2.91 3.73
C SER A 312 -7.81 -3.96 2.64
N TYR A 313 -7.91 -5.24 2.98
CA TYR A 313 -7.77 -6.33 2.01
C TYR A 313 -8.88 -6.30 0.95
N ILE A 314 -10.14 -6.12 1.37
CA ILE A 314 -11.29 -5.95 0.47
C ILE A 314 -11.08 -4.74 -0.44
N ASN A 315 -10.62 -3.60 0.11
CA ASN A 315 -10.33 -2.40 -0.67
C ASN A 315 -9.31 -2.65 -1.80
N ALA A 316 -8.29 -3.47 -1.54
CA ALA A 316 -7.26 -3.79 -2.53
C ALA A 316 -7.79 -4.64 -3.70
N HIS A 317 -8.83 -5.45 -3.48
CA HIS A 317 -9.34 -6.42 -4.45
C HIS A 317 -10.69 -6.04 -5.08
N ILE A 318 -11.31 -4.94 -4.65
CA ILE A 318 -12.60 -4.51 -5.20
C ILE A 318 -12.44 -3.89 -6.59
N GLY A 319 -13.24 -4.35 -7.55
CA GLY A 319 -13.20 -3.89 -8.93
C GLY A 319 -14.04 -2.63 -9.24
N MET A 320 -14.88 -2.17 -8.29
CA MET A 320 -15.75 -1.01 -8.49
C MET A 320 -15.05 0.29 -8.06
N ASP A 321 -14.73 1.17 -8.99
CA ASP A 321 -13.98 2.42 -8.75
C ASP A 321 -14.56 3.29 -7.65
N THR A 322 -15.87 3.52 -7.66
CA THR A 322 -16.54 4.34 -6.65
C THR A 322 -16.37 3.75 -5.24
N MET A 323 -16.60 2.45 -5.10
CA MET A 323 -16.45 1.78 -3.81
C MET A 323 -15.00 1.77 -3.35
N LYS A 324 -14.06 1.56 -4.27
CA LYS A 324 -12.62 1.62 -4.00
C LYS A 324 -12.20 3.00 -3.46
N ARG A 325 -12.69 4.09 -4.06
CA ARG A 325 -12.42 5.47 -3.59
C ARG A 325 -12.93 5.68 -2.17
N ILE A 326 -14.17 5.24 -1.88
CA ILE A 326 -14.78 5.36 -0.54
C ILE A 326 -13.97 4.56 0.49
N LEU A 327 -13.65 3.30 0.20
CA LEU A 327 -12.91 2.43 1.13
C LEU A 327 -11.48 2.93 1.34
N THR A 328 -10.82 3.45 0.30
CA THR A 328 -9.49 4.06 0.44
C THR A 328 -9.53 5.29 1.35
N GLY A 329 -10.56 6.13 1.20
CA GLY A 329 -10.79 7.25 2.12
C GLY A 329 -10.97 6.80 3.57
N LEU A 330 -11.75 5.75 3.81
CA LEU A 330 -11.98 5.17 5.13
C LEU A 330 -10.69 4.60 5.75
N VAL A 331 -9.92 3.81 4.98
CA VAL A 331 -8.63 3.23 5.41
C VAL A 331 -7.64 4.34 5.78
N THR A 332 -7.51 5.35 4.93
CA THR A 332 -6.62 6.50 5.15
C THR A 332 -7.05 7.30 6.39
N ALA A 333 -8.34 7.55 6.57
CA ALA A 333 -8.87 8.21 7.76
C ALA A 333 -8.58 7.41 9.04
N SER A 334 -8.71 6.09 9.00
CA SER A 334 -8.36 5.22 10.14
C SER A 334 -6.88 5.32 10.50
N THR A 335 -5.99 5.32 9.50
CA THR A 335 -4.54 5.47 9.71
C THR A 335 -4.20 6.79 10.39
N LEU A 336 -4.75 7.91 9.87
CA LEU A 336 -4.53 9.23 10.46
C LEU A 336 -5.14 9.36 11.86
N LEU A 337 -6.30 8.73 12.12
CA LEU A 337 -6.91 8.68 13.44
C LEU A 337 -6.06 7.93 14.45
N HIS A 338 -5.50 6.80 14.04
CA HIS A 338 -4.60 6.03 14.89
C HIS A 338 -3.38 6.88 15.30
N PHE A 339 -2.69 7.48 14.35
CA PHE A 339 -1.55 8.38 14.63
C PHE A 339 -1.94 9.56 15.53
N TYR A 340 -3.13 10.12 15.30
CA TYR A 340 -3.65 11.20 16.12
C TYR A 340 -3.91 10.77 17.56
N TYR A 341 -4.59 9.64 17.76
CA TYR A 341 -4.93 9.15 19.09
C TYR A 341 -3.69 8.76 19.88
N ASP A 342 -2.74 8.09 19.27
CA ASP A 342 -1.49 7.71 19.92
C ASP A 342 -0.68 8.92 20.42
N GLY A 343 -0.75 10.03 19.72
CA GLY A 343 -0.10 11.27 20.11
C GLY A 343 -0.51 11.82 21.48
N PHE A 344 -1.67 11.42 22.04
CA PHE A 344 -2.13 11.83 23.36
C PHE A 344 -2.62 10.70 24.27
N ILE A 345 -3.02 9.55 23.73
CA ILE A 345 -3.44 8.39 24.52
C ILE A 345 -2.26 7.80 25.30
N TRP A 346 -1.06 7.77 24.75
CA TRP A 346 0.11 7.09 25.30
C TRP A 346 1.11 7.99 26.07
N LYS A 347 0.67 9.14 26.57
CA LYS A 347 1.57 10.02 27.37
C LYS A 347 1.98 9.35 28.69
N VAL A 348 3.19 8.80 28.73
CA VAL A 348 3.79 8.12 29.91
C VAL A 348 3.92 9.05 31.15
N ARG A 349 3.82 10.37 30.97
CA ARG A 349 3.89 11.36 32.05
C ARG A 349 2.71 11.31 33.03
N GLU A 350 1.55 10.78 32.64
CA GLU A 350 0.38 10.76 33.49
C GLU A 350 0.48 9.66 34.57
N ARG A 351 0.15 10.01 35.80
CA ARG A 351 0.26 9.15 36.99
C ARG A 351 -0.47 7.81 36.82
N SER A 352 -1.68 7.82 36.28
CA SER A 352 -2.48 6.60 36.04
C SER A 352 -1.83 5.63 35.04
N ARG A 353 -1.15 6.15 34.01
CA ARG A 353 -0.45 5.35 33.00
C ARG A 353 0.83 4.77 33.54
N ARG A 354 1.56 5.54 34.35
CA ARG A 354 2.77 5.07 35.04
C ARG A 354 2.43 3.88 35.95
N GLN A 355 1.36 3.97 36.73
CA GLN A 355 0.91 2.88 37.60
C GLN A 355 0.52 1.61 36.82
N SER A 356 -0.15 1.76 35.65
CA SER A 356 -0.55 0.64 34.80
C SER A 356 0.66 -0.04 34.12
N LEU A 357 1.73 0.69 33.88
CA LEU A 357 2.99 0.16 33.36
C LEU A 357 3.95 -0.32 34.47
N GLY A 358 3.56 -0.25 35.74
CA GLY A 358 4.40 -0.63 36.88
C GLY A 358 5.61 0.28 37.07
N LEU A 359 5.49 1.57 36.70
CA LEU A 359 6.56 2.55 36.81
C LEU A 359 6.53 3.23 38.18
N ALA A 360 7.71 3.42 38.81
CA ALA A 360 7.85 4.08 40.11
C ALA A 360 7.32 5.51 40.10
N GLY A 361 6.84 6.00 41.27
CA GLY A 361 6.28 7.33 41.43
C GLY A 361 7.27 8.43 41.03
N GLY A 362 6.86 9.29 40.10
CA GLY A 362 7.56 10.50 39.72
C GLY A 362 6.68 11.72 39.97
N THR A 363 7.31 12.88 40.10
CA THR A 363 6.67 14.16 40.35
C THR A 363 5.52 14.44 39.39
N ALA A 364 4.48 15.07 39.93
CA ALA A 364 3.28 15.51 39.22
C ALA A 364 3.63 16.30 37.94
N ASP A 365 2.71 16.24 36.98
CA ASP A 365 2.76 17.08 35.76
C ASP A 365 3.09 18.53 36.13
N VAL A 366 4.26 18.97 35.79
CA VAL A 366 4.55 20.41 35.75
C VAL A 366 3.74 20.96 34.58
N ASN A 367 2.61 21.56 34.88
CA ASN A 367 1.93 22.44 33.96
C ASN A 367 2.90 23.58 33.64
N LEU A 368 3.62 23.46 32.53
CA LEU A 368 4.26 24.59 31.92
C LEU A 368 3.12 25.50 31.45
N GLY A 369 2.76 26.48 32.29
CA GLY A 369 1.76 27.49 32.00
C GLY A 369 2.13 28.21 30.71
N GLY A 370 1.56 27.72 29.59
CA GLY A 370 1.65 28.41 28.32
C GLY A 370 0.68 29.61 28.35
N MET A 371 1.04 30.71 27.69
CA MET A 371 0.21 31.91 27.54
C MET A 371 -1.16 31.66 26.89
N LEU A 372 -1.36 30.49 26.24
CA LEU A 372 -2.60 30.13 25.57
C LEU A 372 -3.25 28.90 26.20
N PRO A 373 -4.60 28.82 26.24
CA PRO A 373 -5.34 27.64 26.65
C PRO A 373 -4.91 26.40 25.85
N GLY A 374 -4.85 25.24 26.49
CA GLY A 374 -4.35 24.01 25.88
C GLY A 374 -5.11 23.58 24.61
N TRP A 375 -6.40 23.93 24.48
CA TRP A 375 -7.19 23.66 23.27
C TRP A 375 -6.79 24.58 22.10
N VAL A 376 -6.48 25.86 22.36
CA VAL A 376 -5.99 26.81 21.35
C VAL A 376 -4.63 26.33 20.81
N TRP A 377 -3.71 25.97 21.71
CA TRP A 377 -2.40 25.47 21.34
C TRP A 377 -2.47 24.17 20.53
N HIS A 378 -3.44 23.33 20.86
CA HIS A 378 -3.72 22.12 20.09
C HIS A 378 -4.25 22.44 18.70
N GLY A 379 -5.22 23.37 18.60
CA GLY A 379 -5.77 23.82 17.32
C GLY A 379 -4.71 24.45 16.41
N LEU A 380 -3.84 25.32 16.95
CA LEU A 380 -2.74 25.91 16.19
C LEU A 380 -1.76 24.86 15.64
N LYS A 381 -1.42 23.86 16.44
CA LYS A 381 -0.58 22.73 15.97
C LYS A 381 -1.24 21.97 14.83
N TRP A 382 -2.54 21.69 14.93
CA TRP A 382 -3.30 21.01 13.89
C TRP A 382 -3.41 21.84 12.61
N ALA A 383 -3.66 23.13 12.75
CA ALA A 383 -3.67 24.05 11.61
C ALA A 383 -2.30 24.04 10.90
N ALA A 384 -1.21 24.18 11.65
CA ALA A 384 0.12 24.25 11.07
C ALA A 384 0.61 22.93 10.45
N VAL A 385 0.29 21.77 11.07
CA VAL A 385 0.87 20.47 10.67
C VAL A 385 -0.04 19.72 9.69
N PHE A 386 -1.35 20.00 9.68
CA PHE A 386 -2.30 19.28 8.87
C PHE A 386 -3.10 20.17 7.92
N VAL A 387 -3.80 21.19 8.44
CA VAL A 387 -4.75 21.97 7.64
C VAL A 387 -4.05 22.82 6.58
N LEU A 388 -2.98 23.55 6.96
CA LEU A 388 -2.24 24.39 6.01
C LEU A 388 -1.50 23.57 4.94
N PRO A 389 -0.75 22.51 5.27
CA PRO A 389 -0.13 21.66 4.25
C PRO A 389 -1.17 21.01 3.33
N LEU A 390 -2.27 20.51 3.88
CA LEU A 390 -3.32 19.89 3.09
C LEU A 390 -3.99 20.88 2.13
N GLY A 391 -4.26 22.10 2.61
CA GLY A 391 -4.79 23.17 1.78
C GLY A 391 -3.83 23.60 0.67
N ALA A 392 -2.54 23.69 0.96
CA ALA A 392 -1.52 23.99 -0.04
C ALA A 392 -1.42 22.87 -1.10
N LEU A 393 -1.39 21.61 -0.68
CA LEU A 393 -1.36 20.46 -1.57
C LEU A 393 -2.62 20.35 -2.44
N TRP A 394 -3.79 20.63 -1.86
CA TRP A 394 -5.04 20.72 -2.62
C TRP A 394 -5.00 21.83 -3.66
N PHE A 395 -4.58 23.04 -3.29
CA PHE A 395 -4.46 24.19 -4.19
C PHE A 395 -3.48 23.90 -5.35
N TRP A 396 -2.29 23.40 -5.04
CA TRP A 396 -1.30 23.09 -6.06
C TRP A 396 -1.79 22.01 -7.02
N GLN A 397 -2.33 20.92 -6.52
CA GLN A 397 -2.78 19.81 -7.36
C GLN A 397 -3.95 20.18 -8.28
N THR A 398 -4.81 21.12 -7.85
CA THR A 398 -5.93 21.57 -8.67
C THR A 398 -5.59 22.66 -9.68
N HIS A 399 -4.46 23.38 -9.50
CA HIS A 399 -4.10 24.53 -10.32
C HIS A 399 -2.76 24.38 -11.07
N LEU A 400 -1.87 23.50 -10.64
CA LEU A 400 -0.51 23.38 -11.13
C LEU A 400 -0.20 21.93 -11.56
N ALA A 401 -0.93 21.43 -12.57
CA ALA A 401 -0.69 20.09 -13.10
C ALA A 401 0.65 20.03 -13.85
N ILE A 402 1.54 19.12 -13.45
CA ILE A 402 2.82 18.87 -14.13
C ILE A 402 2.67 17.60 -14.97
N PRO A 403 3.00 17.62 -16.29
CA PRO A 403 2.96 16.44 -17.13
C PRO A 403 3.82 15.29 -16.56
N GLU A 404 3.36 14.04 -16.72
CA GLU A 404 3.99 12.85 -16.11
C GLU A 404 5.47 12.72 -16.52
N VAL A 405 5.77 12.88 -17.82
CA VAL A 405 7.14 12.78 -18.34
C VAL A 405 8.05 13.86 -17.74
N GLN A 406 7.58 15.12 -17.66
CA GLN A 406 8.36 16.20 -17.06
C GLN A 406 8.62 15.95 -15.57
N ARG A 407 7.60 15.47 -14.83
CA ARG A 407 7.69 15.12 -13.42
C ARG A 407 8.74 14.03 -13.20
N GLN A 408 8.67 12.95 -13.97
CA GLN A 408 9.62 11.83 -13.86
C GLN A 408 11.04 12.23 -14.26
N ALA A 409 11.20 13.11 -15.24
CA ALA A 409 12.49 13.68 -15.59
C ALA A 409 13.12 14.45 -14.42
N TRP A 410 12.31 15.22 -13.67
CA TRP A 410 12.79 15.91 -12.46
C TRP A 410 13.19 14.93 -11.35
N VAL A 411 12.38 13.87 -11.13
CA VAL A 411 12.71 12.83 -10.14
C VAL A 411 14.04 12.13 -10.47
N VAL A 412 14.28 11.80 -11.75
CA VAL A 412 15.55 11.21 -12.18
C VAL A 412 16.72 12.18 -12.00
N ALA A 413 16.51 13.48 -12.27
CA ALA A 413 17.54 14.49 -12.03
C ALA A 413 17.91 14.61 -10.55
N ASP A 414 16.91 14.55 -9.66
CA ASP A 414 17.10 14.63 -8.20
C ASP A 414 17.68 13.36 -7.61
N VAL A 415 17.32 12.19 -8.15
CA VAL A 415 17.69 10.85 -7.67
C VAL A 415 18.22 10.01 -8.83
N PRO A 416 19.43 10.34 -9.35
CA PRO A 416 19.99 9.65 -10.53
C PRO A 416 20.50 8.24 -10.24
N VAL A 417 20.53 7.85 -8.97
CA VAL A 417 20.98 6.53 -8.51
C VAL A 417 19.79 5.71 -8.03
N GLY A 418 19.48 4.62 -8.72
CA GLY A 418 18.41 3.71 -8.33
C GLY A 418 17.57 3.23 -9.51
N ALA A 419 17.09 1.99 -9.42
CA ALA A 419 16.30 1.38 -10.48
C ALA A 419 14.94 2.06 -10.69
N LYS A 420 14.24 2.38 -9.59
CA LYS A 420 12.87 2.90 -9.66
C LYS A 420 12.72 4.22 -10.41
N PRO A 421 13.51 5.28 -10.14
CA PRO A 421 13.37 6.54 -10.88
C PRO A 421 13.47 6.36 -12.39
N HIS A 422 14.47 5.60 -12.83
CA HIS A 422 14.68 5.31 -14.25
C HIS A 422 13.57 4.47 -14.85
N PHE A 423 13.06 3.47 -14.12
CA PHE A 423 11.93 2.66 -14.54
C PHE A 423 10.65 3.49 -14.73
N ASP A 424 10.31 4.34 -13.76
CA ASP A 424 9.11 5.18 -13.81
C ASP A 424 9.20 6.22 -14.94
N TYR A 425 10.38 6.81 -15.14
CA TYR A 425 10.61 7.73 -16.27
C TYR A 425 10.50 7.01 -17.61
N ALA A 426 11.10 5.81 -17.75
CA ALA A 426 10.97 5.00 -18.95
C ALA A 426 9.51 4.66 -19.26
N SER A 427 8.74 4.29 -18.23
CA SER A 427 7.32 3.99 -18.38
C SER A 427 6.50 5.20 -18.84
N ALA A 428 6.81 6.39 -18.33
CA ALA A 428 6.16 7.63 -18.77
C ALA A 428 6.51 7.97 -20.24
N LEU A 429 7.79 7.83 -20.62
CA LEU A 429 8.25 8.02 -22.00
C LEU A 429 7.60 7.02 -22.97
N GLN A 430 7.47 5.76 -22.55
CA GLN A 430 6.83 4.71 -23.35
C GLN A 430 5.35 5.03 -23.61
N LYS A 431 4.61 5.54 -22.62
CA LYS A 431 3.21 5.97 -22.77
C LYS A 431 3.06 7.11 -23.80
N GLU A 432 4.05 8.00 -23.90
CA GLU A 432 4.10 9.07 -24.91
C GLU A 432 4.63 8.59 -26.28
N GLY A 433 5.00 7.32 -26.43
CA GLY A 433 5.56 6.77 -27.67
C GLY A 433 7.04 7.11 -27.89
N ARG A 434 7.74 7.71 -26.94
CA ARG A 434 9.17 8.06 -27.00
C ARG A 434 10.04 6.84 -26.68
N LEU A 435 9.93 5.83 -27.55
CA LEU A 435 10.48 4.49 -27.30
C LEU A 435 12.01 4.45 -27.21
N ASP A 436 12.72 5.28 -27.98
CA ASP A 436 14.20 5.30 -27.93
C ASP A 436 14.69 5.74 -26.54
N GLU A 437 14.10 6.81 -26.01
CA GLU A 437 14.46 7.31 -24.69
C GLU A 437 13.99 6.36 -23.58
N ALA A 438 12.81 5.73 -23.73
CA ALA A 438 12.32 4.73 -22.79
C ALA A 438 13.28 3.54 -22.69
N VAL A 439 13.78 3.02 -23.81
CA VAL A 439 14.75 1.91 -23.84
C VAL A 439 16.02 2.25 -23.08
N GLU A 440 16.57 3.44 -23.25
CA GLU A 440 17.78 3.87 -22.53
C GLU A 440 17.51 3.98 -21.02
N GLN A 441 16.37 4.50 -20.61
CA GLN A 441 16.00 4.58 -19.20
C GLN A 441 15.74 3.19 -18.56
N TYR A 442 15.10 2.27 -19.29
CA TYR A 442 14.97 0.88 -18.81
C TYR A 442 16.31 0.17 -18.66
N LYS A 443 17.26 0.39 -19.59
CA LYS A 443 18.63 -0.13 -19.45
C LYS A 443 19.32 0.41 -18.19
N LEU A 444 19.18 1.71 -17.92
CA LEU A 444 19.71 2.31 -16.69
C LEU A 444 19.06 1.70 -15.44
N ALA A 445 17.74 1.50 -15.45
CA ALA A 445 17.05 0.82 -14.36
C ALA A 445 17.62 -0.58 -14.09
N LEU A 446 17.89 -1.35 -15.17
CA LEU A 446 18.49 -2.69 -15.08
C LEU A 446 19.97 -2.70 -14.68
N GLN A 447 20.72 -1.60 -14.90
CA GLN A 447 22.08 -1.48 -14.35
C GLN A 447 22.05 -1.40 -12.81
N PHE A 448 21.05 -0.74 -12.21
CA PHE A 448 20.88 -0.67 -10.77
C PHE A 448 20.22 -1.91 -10.17
N ASN A 449 19.31 -2.56 -10.91
CA ASN A 449 18.66 -3.80 -10.48
C ASN A 449 18.57 -4.82 -11.62
N PRO A 450 19.63 -5.61 -11.87
CA PRO A 450 19.66 -6.60 -12.95
C PRO A 450 18.66 -7.77 -12.78
N LYS A 451 18.03 -7.89 -11.62
CA LYS A 451 17.05 -8.94 -11.31
C LYS A 451 15.60 -8.43 -11.29
N ASP A 452 15.33 -7.30 -11.89
CA ASP A 452 13.98 -6.76 -12.00
C ASP A 452 13.26 -7.36 -13.22
N ALA A 453 12.49 -8.41 -12.98
CA ALA A 453 11.74 -9.11 -14.03
C ALA A 453 10.75 -8.18 -14.76
N LYS A 454 10.15 -7.25 -14.03
CA LYS A 454 9.23 -6.25 -14.61
C LYS A 454 9.97 -5.27 -15.54
N ALA A 455 11.16 -4.83 -15.13
CA ALA A 455 11.97 -3.94 -15.98
C ALA A 455 12.46 -4.66 -17.24
N HIS A 456 12.85 -5.94 -17.16
CA HIS A 456 13.15 -6.75 -18.34
C HIS A 456 11.95 -6.87 -19.28
N THR A 457 10.76 -7.18 -18.75
CA THR A 457 9.52 -7.27 -19.54
C THR A 457 9.19 -5.93 -20.23
N SER A 458 9.25 -4.81 -19.48
CA SER A 458 8.95 -3.50 -20.02
C SER A 458 9.95 -3.06 -21.11
N LEU A 459 11.24 -3.37 -20.92
CA LEU A 459 12.27 -3.15 -21.94
C LEU A 459 11.99 -3.98 -23.20
N ALA A 460 11.61 -5.25 -23.05
CA ALA A 460 11.25 -6.10 -24.16
C ALA A 460 10.03 -5.56 -24.93
N VAL A 461 9.01 -5.06 -24.24
CA VAL A 461 7.83 -4.41 -24.84
C VAL A 461 8.25 -3.16 -25.63
N ALA A 462 9.10 -2.31 -25.07
CA ALA A 462 9.59 -1.10 -25.74
C ALA A 462 10.43 -1.44 -27.00
N LEU A 463 11.32 -2.44 -26.90
CA LEU A 463 12.10 -2.95 -28.04
C LEU A 463 11.21 -3.57 -29.12
N THR A 464 10.15 -4.30 -28.71
CA THR A 464 9.14 -4.86 -29.63
C THR A 464 8.40 -3.74 -30.36
N GLY A 465 8.09 -2.64 -29.68
CA GLY A 465 7.51 -1.43 -30.29
C GLY A 465 8.43 -0.77 -31.33
N GLN A 466 9.75 -0.91 -31.16
CA GLN A 466 10.77 -0.48 -32.13
C GLN A 466 11.05 -1.52 -33.24
N SER A 467 10.35 -2.66 -33.23
CA SER A 467 10.62 -3.82 -34.11
C SER A 467 12.02 -4.44 -33.94
N LYS A 468 12.66 -4.22 -32.77
CA LYS A 468 13.97 -4.80 -32.41
C LYS A 468 13.78 -6.13 -31.69
N PHE A 469 13.21 -7.10 -32.40
CA PHE A 469 12.74 -8.38 -31.81
C PHE A 469 13.91 -9.22 -31.22
N ASP A 470 15.03 -9.29 -31.95
CA ASP A 470 16.21 -10.08 -31.49
C ASP A 470 16.77 -9.57 -30.15
N ALA A 471 16.63 -8.26 -29.90
CA ALA A 471 17.03 -7.67 -28.62
C ALA A 471 15.95 -7.87 -27.52
N ALA A 472 14.68 -8.01 -27.90
CA ALA A 472 13.59 -8.18 -26.94
C ALA A 472 13.54 -9.60 -26.34
N VAL A 473 13.81 -10.64 -27.13
CA VAL A 473 13.72 -12.06 -26.71
C VAL A 473 14.57 -12.37 -25.47
N PRO A 474 15.87 -12.05 -25.38
CA PRO A 474 16.68 -12.34 -24.20
C PRO A 474 16.17 -11.69 -22.91
N HIS A 475 15.53 -10.55 -23.01
CA HIS A 475 14.93 -9.88 -21.87
C HIS A 475 13.67 -10.63 -21.38
N MET A 476 12.83 -11.13 -22.29
CA MET A 476 11.66 -11.93 -21.90
C MET A 476 12.06 -13.27 -21.28
N GLU A 477 13.08 -13.94 -21.85
CA GLU A 477 13.65 -15.17 -21.27
C GLU A 477 14.19 -14.94 -19.86
N THR A 478 14.86 -13.78 -19.67
CA THR A 478 15.36 -13.41 -18.34
C THR A 478 14.23 -13.13 -17.37
N ALA A 479 13.19 -12.41 -17.78
CA ALA A 479 12.01 -12.15 -16.95
C ALA A 479 11.32 -13.44 -16.51
N LEU A 480 11.10 -14.38 -17.43
CA LEU A 480 10.49 -15.69 -17.12
C LEU A 480 11.40 -16.60 -16.28
N ARG A 481 12.72 -16.51 -16.42
CA ARG A 481 13.65 -17.21 -15.54
C ARG A 481 13.59 -16.68 -14.10
N LEU A 482 13.38 -15.38 -13.93
CA LEU A 482 13.23 -14.74 -12.61
C LEU A 482 11.87 -15.03 -11.99
N GLU A 483 10.80 -15.00 -12.79
CA GLU A 483 9.42 -15.25 -12.35
C GLU A 483 8.71 -16.24 -13.29
N PRO A 484 8.98 -17.55 -13.18
CA PRO A 484 8.50 -18.56 -14.12
C PRO A 484 6.98 -18.81 -14.06
N ASN A 485 6.31 -18.38 -13.02
CA ASN A 485 4.87 -18.54 -12.85
C ASN A 485 4.09 -17.21 -13.03
N ASN A 486 4.68 -16.22 -13.68
CA ASN A 486 4.01 -14.97 -13.97
C ASN A 486 3.26 -15.03 -15.31
N GLY A 487 1.93 -15.22 -15.26
CA GLY A 487 1.08 -15.36 -16.45
C GLY A 487 1.08 -14.13 -17.35
N GLU A 488 1.35 -12.93 -16.83
CA GLU A 488 1.47 -11.72 -17.63
C GLU A 488 2.75 -11.71 -18.48
N PHE A 489 3.86 -12.18 -17.91
CA PHE A 489 5.10 -12.32 -18.67
C PHE A 489 5.00 -13.37 -19.76
N HIS A 490 4.31 -14.49 -19.47
CA HIS A 490 3.99 -15.48 -20.51
C HIS A 490 3.16 -14.87 -21.63
N LEU A 491 2.14 -14.06 -21.33
CA LEU A 491 1.30 -13.38 -22.32
C LEU A 491 2.12 -12.43 -23.20
N VAL A 492 2.97 -11.61 -22.60
CA VAL A 492 3.84 -10.67 -23.35
C VAL A 492 4.82 -11.44 -24.25
N TYR A 493 5.43 -12.51 -23.72
CA TYR A 493 6.37 -13.31 -24.52
C TYR A 493 5.69 -14.05 -25.65
N ALA A 494 4.51 -14.62 -25.42
CA ALA A 494 3.69 -15.21 -26.46
C ALA A 494 3.39 -14.23 -27.62
N THR A 495 3.03 -13.00 -27.27
CA THR A 495 2.77 -11.95 -28.27
C THR A 495 4.03 -11.56 -29.05
N LEU A 496 5.19 -11.50 -28.39
CA LEU A 496 6.47 -11.29 -29.07
C LEU A 496 6.80 -12.44 -30.03
N LEU A 497 6.70 -13.69 -29.56
CA LEU A 497 6.97 -14.89 -30.35
C LEU A 497 6.02 -14.97 -31.57
N GLN A 498 4.76 -14.65 -31.42
CA GLN A 498 3.80 -14.55 -32.54
C GLN A 498 4.27 -13.53 -33.59
N ARG A 499 4.76 -12.36 -33.15
CA ARG A 499 5.25 -11.31 -34.09
C ARG A 499 6.46 -11.72 -34.90
N ILE A 500 7.31 -12.58 -34.34
CA ILE A 500 8.50 -13.10 -35.05
C ILE A 500 8.22 -14.43 -35.77
N GLY A 501 6.98 -14.92 -35.72
CA GLY A 501 6.54 -16.14 -36.43
C GLY A 501 6.85 -17.46 -35.73
N HIS A 502 7.30 -17.45 -34.47
CA HIS A 502 7.57 -18.65 -33.67
C HIS A 502 6.24 -19.17 -33.05
N ASN A 503 5.32 -19.59 -33.92
CA ASN A 503 3.95 -19.90 -33.53
C ASN A 503 3.82 -21.08 -32.55
N ASP A 504 4.66 -22.12 -32.68
CA ASP A 504 4.61 -23.28 -31.78
C ASP A 504 4.98 -22.90 -30.34
N GLU A 505 6.04 -22.09 -30.17
CA GLU A 505 6.45 -21.60 -28.88
C GLU A 505 5.44 -20.58 -28.32
N ALA A 506 4.90 -19.69 -29.19
CA ALA A 506 3.86 -18.74 -28.81
C ALA A 506 2.62 -19.46 -28.22
N ALA A 507 2.18 -20.57 -28.83
CA ALA A 507 1.07 -21.37 -28.34
C ALA A 507 1.29 -21.86 -26.89
N LEU A 508 2.48 -22.42 -26.61
CA LEU A 508 2.82 -22.90 -25.26
C LEU A 508 2.76 -21.77 -24.21
N HIS A 509 3.20 -20.57 -24.60
CA HIS A 509 3.19 -19.44 -23.69
C HIS A 509 1.80 -18.81 -23.53
N PHE A 510 0.93 -18.81 -24.56
CA PHE A 510 -0.48 -18.43 -24.42
C PHE A 510 -1.24 -19.40 -23.50
N GLU A 511 -1.04 -20.71 -23.67
CA GLU A 511 -1.61 -21.73 -22.79
C GLU A 511 -1.14 -21.56 -21.33
N ALA A 512 0.16 -21.28 -21.14
CA ALA A 512 0.69 -20.99 -19.81
C ALA A 512 0.06 -19.74 -19.19
N ALA A 513 -0.13 -18.67 -19.98
CA ALA A 513 -0.74 -17.42 -19.52
C ALA A 513 -2.18 -17.64 -19.05
N THR A 514 -3.01 -18.34 -19.83
CA THR A 514 -4.42 -18.64 -19.47
C THR A 514 -4.52 -19.60 -18.30
N ARG A 515 -3.63 -20.58 -18.20
CA ARG A 515 -3.56 -21.51 -17.06
C ARG A 515 -3.17 -20.80 -15.76
N LEU A 516 -2.20 -19.86 -15.80
CA LEU A 516 -1.70 -19.14 -14.63
C LEU A 516 -2.64 -17.99 -14.22
N LYS A 517 -3.40 -17.44 -15.16
CA LYS A 517 -4.43 -16.41 -14.94
C LYS A 517 -5.78 -16.82 -15.54
N PRO A 518 -6.46 -17.82 -14.97
CA PRO A 518 -7.69 -18.40 -15.55
C PRO A 518 -8.91 -17.45 -15.49
N ASP A 519 -8.80 -16.34 -14.77
CA ASP A 519 -9.78 -15.28 -14.62
C ASP A 519 -9.43 -13.99 -15.40
N SER A 520 -8.36 -14.02 -16.20
CA SER A 520 -7.96 -12.90 -17.04
C SER A 520 -8.66 -12.95 -18.41
N ALA A 521 -9.73 -12.17 -18.59
CA ALA A 521 -10.39 -12.03 -19.88
C ALA A 521 -9.42 -11.56 -21.00
N ASP A 522 -8.44 -10.70 -20.66
CA ASP A 522 -7.49 -10.19 -21.63
C ASP A 522 -6.49 -11.27 -22.10
N ALA A 523 -6.09 -12.21 -21.22
CA ALA A 523 -5.26 -13.35 -21.60
C ALA A 523 -6.01 -14.29 -22.54
N HIS A 524 -7.24 -14.64 -22.21
CA HIS A 524 -8.10 -15.48 -23.05
C HIS A 524 -8.40 -14.81 -24.40
N TYR A 525 -8.65 -13.49 -24.43
CA TYR A 525 -8.89 -12.77 -25.68
C TYR A 525 -7.65 -12.73 -26.58
N SER A 526 -6.46 -12.52 -26.02
CA SER A 526 -5.21 -12.52 -26.76
C SER A 526 -4.90 -13.91 -27.33
N TYR A 527 -5.15 -14.97 -26.55
CA TYR A 527 -5.01 -16.34 -27.02
C TYR A 527 -6.04 -16.66 -28.12
N ALA A 528 -7.28 -16.24 -27.97
CA ALA A 528 -8.28 -16.35 -29.02
C ALA A 528 -7.84 -15.69 -30.34
N ALA A 529 -7.32 -14.47 -30.27
CA ALA A 529 -6.81 -13.75 -31.45
C ALA A 529 -5.65 -14.50 -32.13
N PHE A 530 -4.78 -15.13 -31.36
CA PHE A 530 -3.70 -15.99 -31.88
C PHE A 530 -4.25 -17.23 -32.58
N LEU A 531 -5.22 -17.94 -31.95
CA LEU A 531 -5.88 -19.13 -32.50
C LEU A 531 -6.62 -18.83 -33.83
N ALA A 532 -7.25 -17.67 -33.92
CA ALA A 532 -7.87 -17.19 -35.15
C ALA A 532 -6.85 -17.05 -36.29
N GLY A 533 -5.65 -16.52 -35.99
CA GLY A 533 -4.56 -16.42 -36.96
C GLY A 533 -4.01 -17.76 -37.45
N LEU A 534 -4.16 -18.83 -36.65
CA LEU A 534 -3.79 -20.20 -36.99
C LEU A 534 -4.93 -20.97 -37.68
N GLY A 535 -6.15 -20.42 -37.82
CA GLY A 535 -7.32 -21.09 -38.34
C GLY A 535 -7.92 -22.14 -37.41
N LYS A 536 -7.56 -22.14 -36.13
CA LYS A 536 -8.09 -23.08 -35.12
C LYS A 536 -9.44 -22.60 -34.58
N ASN A 537 -10.46 -22.65 -35.44
CA ASN A 537 -11.75 -22.00 -35.23
C ASN A 537 -12.53 -22.51 -34.00
N ASP A 538 -12.47 -23.80 -33.67
CA ASP A 538 -13.22 -24.34 -32.53
C ASP A 538 -12.59 -23.90 -31.21
N GLU A 539 -11.25 -23.91 -31.10
CA GLU A 539 -10.51 -23.42 -29.95
C GLU A 539 -10.71 -21.89 -29.79
N TYR A 540 -10.70 -21.14 -30.90
CA TYR A 540 -10.98 -19.70 -30.93
C TYR A 540 -12.36 -19.37 -30.35
N ILE A 541 -13.41 -20.09 -30.76
CA ILE A 541 -14.77 -19.91 -30.24
C ILE A 541 -14.81 -20.21 -28.73
N ALA A 542 -14.16 -21.29 -28.30
CA ALA A 542 -14.12 -21.67 -26.88
C ALA A 542 -13.48 -20.60 -26.02
N GLU A 543 -12.36 -20.03 -26.47
CA GLU A 543 -11.67 -18.95 -25.77
C GLU A 543 -12.50 -17.66 -25.70
N LEU A 544 -13.20 -17.29 -26.79
CA LEU A 544 -14.11 -16.12 -26.77
C LEU A 544 -15.30 -16.33 -25.84
N GLN A 545 -15.84 -17.54 -25.76
CA GLN A 545 -16.89 -17.89 -24.79
C GLN A 545 -16.38 -17.76 -23.36
N ARG A 546 -15.11 -18.13 -23.12
CA ARG A 546 -14.48 -17.94 -21.82
C ARG A 546 -14.30 -16.46 -21.48
N VAL A 547 -13.91 -15.63 -22.46
CA VAL A 547 -13.86 -14.16 -22.29
C VAL A 547 -15.21 -13.62 -21.83
N LEU A 548 -16.31 -14.03 -22.49
CA LEU A 548 -17.67 -13.55 -22.19
C LEU A 548 -18.21 -14.08 -20.85
N GLN A 549 -17.79 -15.27 -20.40
CA GLN A 549 -18.08 -15.74 -19.05
C GLN A 549 -17.41 -14.86 -17.97
N LEU A 550 -16.19 -14.39 -18.23
CA LEU A 550 -15.42 -13.55 -17.32
C LEU A 550 -15.83 -12.06 -17.38
N ARG A 551 -16.17 -11.59 -18.58
CA ARG A 551 -16.58 -10.21 -18.85
C ARG A 551 -17.77 -10.18 -19.84
N PRO A 552 -19.01 -10.29 -19.34
CA PRO A 552 -20.21 -10.34 -20.18
C PRO A 552 -20.48 -9.05 -20.97
N ASP A 553 -19.87 -7.94 -20.60
CA ASP A 553 -20.02 -6.62 -21.21
C ASP A 553 -18.86 -6.27 -22.16
N TYR A 554 -18.26 -7.25 -22.83
CA TYR A 554 -17.16 -7.04 -23.75
C TYR A 554 -17.62 -7.07 -25.22
N PRO A 555 -17.95 -5.90 -25.84
CA PRO A 555 -18.61 -5.85 -27.15
C PRO A 555 -17.75 -6.41 -28.28
N TYR A 556 -16.42 -6.27 -28.18
CA TYR A 556 -15.51 -6.82 -29.20
C TYR A 556 -15.42 -8.34 -29.16
N ALA A 557 -15.52 -8.97 -27.99
CA ALA A 557 -15.58 -10.43 -27.89
C ALA A 557 -16.92 -10.96 -28.43
N GLU A 558 -18.02 -10.29 -28.12
CA GLU A 558 -19.34 -10.58 -28.70
C GLU A 558 -19.32 -10.50 -30.24
N LEU A 559 -18.76 -9.40 -30.80
CA LEU A 559 -18.62 -9.22 -32.24
C LEU A 559 -17.78 -10.34 -32.87
N ARG A 560 -16.63 -10.68 -32.31
CA ARG A 560 -15.75 -11.72 -32.84
C ARG A 560 -16.33 -13.11 -32.74
N LEU A 561 -17.06 -13.40 -31.66
CA LEU A 561 -17.79 -14.66 -31.53
C LEU A 561 -18.90 -14.74 -32.57
N ALA A 562 -19.63 -13.65 -32.79
CA ALA A 562 -20.66 -13.60 -33.83
C ALA A 562 -20.07 -13.83 -35.24
N ASP A 563 -18.92 -13.19 -35.56
CA ASP A 563 -18.21 -13.38 -36.82
C ASP A 563 -17.79 -14.86 -37.02
N ALA A 564 -17.28 -15.51 -35.99
CA ALA A 564 -16.87 -16.91 -36.02
C ALA A 564 -18.04 -17.87 -36.18
N LEU A 565 -19.14 -17.63 -35.48
CA LEU A 565 -20.38 -18.42 -35.61
C LEU A 565 -21.04 -18.24 -36.99
N PHE A 566 -21.03 -17.01 -37.52
CA PHE A 566 -21.51 -16.73 -38.87
C PHE A 566 -20.69 -17.49 -39.91
N ALA A 567 -19.36 -17.46 -39.82
CA ALA A 567 -18.46 -18.21 -40.71
C ALA A 567 -18.68 -19.75 -40.61
N LYS A 568 -19.09 -20.25 -39.44
CA LYS A 568 -19.42 -21.67 -39.19
C LYS A 568 -20.83 -22.05 -39.68
N GLY A 569 -21.65 -21.07 -40.09
CA GLY A 569 -23.01 -21.26 -40.53
C GLY A 569 -24.07 -21.27 -39.41
N ASP A 570 -23.69 -21.01 -38.17
CA ASP A 570 -24.62 -20.81 -37.06
C ASP A 570 -25.17 -19.38 -37.09
N LEU A 571 -26.16 -19.17 -37.95
CA LEU A 571 -26.74 -17.84 -38.16
C LEU A 571 -27.53 -17.33 -36.96
N GLU A 572 -28.20 -18.21 -36.21
CA GLU A 572 -28.95 -17.78 -35.02
C GLU A 572 -28.03 -17.43 -33.85
N GLY A 573 -27.00 -18.22 -33.62
CA GLY A 573 -25.94 -17.89 -32.64
C GLY A 573 -25.24 -16.57 -32.98
N ALA A 574 -24.85 -16.39 -34.25
CA ALA A 574 -24.22 -15.16 -34.73
C ALA A 574 -25.12 -13.93 -34.50
N LYS A 575 -26.40 -14.03 -34.83
CA LYS A 575 -27.38 -12.95 -34.62
C LYS A 575 -27.49 -12.55 -33.16
N LEU A 576 -27.59 -13.53 -32.26
CA LEU A 576 -27.66 -13.30 -30.82
C LEU A 576 -26.46 -12.45 -30.32
N HIS A 577 -25.26 -12.84 -30.76
CA HIS A 577 -24.01 -12.18 -30.33
C HIS A 577 -23.80 -10.83 -31.00
N TYR A 578 -24.19 -10.62 -32.28
CA TYR A 578 -24.20 -9.27 -32.88
C TYR A 578 -25.14 -8.32 -32.12
N LEU A 579 -26.33 -8.77 -31.77
CA LEU A 579 -27.27 -7.96 -30.99
C LEU A 579 -26.78 -7.70 -29.58
N ALA A 580 -26.06 -8.65 -28.96
CA ALA A 580 -25.39 -8.44 -27.65
C ALA A 580 -24.29 -7.40 -27.75
N ALA A 581 -23.44 -7.46 -28.77
CA ALA A 581 -22.41 -6.46 -29.03
C ALA A 581 -22.99 -5.04 -29.17
N LEU A 582 -24.06 -4.89 -29.96
CA LEU A 582 -24.75 -3.62 -30.21
C LEU A 582 -25.50 -3.10 -28.98
N ARG A 583 -25.94 -3.96 -28.08
CA ARG A 583 -26.57 -3.58 -26.81
C ARG A 583 -25.55 -2.99 -25.87
N THR A 584 -24.33 -3.52 -25.88
CA THR A 584 -23.23 -3.06 -25.03
C THR A 584 -22.55 -1.80 -25.61
N ASP A 585 -22.30 -1.80 -26.93
CA ASP A 585 -21.80 -0.63 -27.67
C ASP A 585 -22.67 -0.30 -28.89
N PRO A 586 -23.65 0.60 -28.74
CA PRO A 586 -24.54 1.02 -29.85
C PRO A 586 -23.84 1.80 -30.99
N LYS A 587 -22.53 2.10 -30.84
CA LYS A 587 -21.74 2.79 -31.88
C LYS A 587 -20.86 1.86 -32.70
N LEU A 588 -20.93 0.55 -32.49
CA LEU A 588 -20.07 -0.43 -33.14
C LEU A 588 -20.54 -0.67 -34.61
N THR A 589 -20.09 0.20 -35.51
CA THR A 589 -20.49 0.23 -36.94
C THR A 589 -20.26 -1.10 -37.63
N VAL A 590 -19.18 -1.83 -37.31
CA VAL A 590 -18.87 -3.14 -37.90
C VAL A 590 -19.93 -4.18 -37.54
N ALA A 591 -20.44 -4.13 -36.31
CA ALA A 591 -21.47 -5.07 -35.89
C ALA A 591 -22.80 -4.87 -36.66
N TYR A 592 -23.19 -3.61 -36.94
CA TYR A 592 -24.34 -3.32 -37.80
C TYR A 592 -24.14 -3.85 -39.21
N ASN A 593 -22.96 -3.58 -39.82
CA ASN A 593 -22.66 -4.09 -41.16
C ASN A 593 -22.73 -5.63 -41.20
N ASN A 594 -22.11 -6.31 -40.22
CA ASN A 594 -22.08 -7.78 -40.22
C ASN A 594 -23.46 -8.39 -39.89
N LEU A 595 -24.23 -7.75 -39.02
CA LEU A 595 -25.65 -8.15 -38.79
C LEU A 595 -26.49 -7.95 -40.05
N GLY A 596 -26.25 -6.87 -40.83
CA GLY A 596 -26.87 -6.65 -42.12
C GLY A 596 -26.52 -7.76 -43.14
N LYS A 597 -25.26 -8.19 -43.21
CA LYS A 597 -24.82 -9.33 -44.04
C LYS A 597 -25.51 -10.63 -43.60
N LEU A 598 -25.67 -10.87 -42.33
CA LEU A 598 -26.39 -12.02 -41.79
C LEU A 598 -27.87 -11.99 -42.24
N TYR A 599 -28.55 -10.85 -42.12
CA TYR A 599 -29.95 -10.73 -42.58
C TYR A 599 -30.09 -10.95 -44.08
N LEU A 600 -29.11 -10.47 -44.91
CA LEU A 600 -29.11 -10.79 -46.34
C LEU A 600 -28.99 -12.30 -46.59
N THR A 601 -28.11 -12.98 -45.87
CA THR A 601 -27.92 -14.44 -45.97
C THR A 601 -29.21 -15.19 -45.60
N GLN A 602 -30.00 -14.65 -44.69
CA GLN A 602 -31.34 -15.19 -44.31
C GLN A 602 -32.47 -14.75 -45.25
N GLY A 603 -32.19 -13.96 -46.28
CA GLY A 603 -33.24 -13.42 -47.18
C GLY A 603 -34.08 -12.29 -46.55
N GLN A 604 -33.68 -11.76 -45.41
CA GLN A 604 -34.39 -10.72 -44.66
C GLN A 604 -33.95 -9.32 -45.14
N ILE A 605 -34.21 -8.99 -46.42
CA ILE A 605 -33.63 -7.84 -47.11
C ILE A 605 -33.96 -6.51 -46.43
N SER A 606 -35.21 -6.29 -46.04
CA SER A 606 -35.62 -5.04 -45.40
C SER A 606 -34.86 -4.79 -44.07
N GLN A 607 -34.62 -5.87 -43.31
CA GLN A 607 -33.84 -5.77 -42.07
C GLN A 607 -32.36 -5.50 -42.37
N ALA A 608 -31.79 -6.09 -43.41
CA ALA A 608 -30.41 -5.81 -43.85
C ALA A 608 -30.24 -4.33 -44.23
N VAL A 609 -31.17 -3.76 -45.01
CA VAL A 609 -31.16 -2.34 -45.38
C VAL A 609 -31.13 -1.43 -44.15
N VAL A 610 -31.94 -1.74 -43.12
CA VAL A 610 -31.95 -0.98 -41.87
C VAL A 610 -30.56 -1.00 -41.17
N GLN A 611 -29.95 -2.20 -41.11
CA GLN A 611 -28.65 -2.32 -40.42
C GLN A 611 -27.51 -1.63 -41.18
N PHE A 612 -27.45 -1.75 -42.51
CA PHE A 612 -26.45 -1.04 -43.31
C PHE A 612 -26.65 0.48 -43.25
N SER A 613 -27.87 0.95 -43.26
CA SER A 613 -28.20 2.36 -43.12
C SER A 613 -27.75 2.91 -41.77
N GLU A 614 -27.89 2.13 -40.68
CA GLU A 614 -27.42 2.53 -39.36
C GLU A 614 -25.88 2.53 -39.26
N ALA A 615 -25.20 1.56 -39.89
CA ALA A 615 -23.76 1.56 -40.02
C ALA A 615 -23.23 2.85 -40.70
N LEU A 616 -23.89 3.26 -41.81
CA LEU A 616 -23.55 4.49 -42.54
C LEU A 616 -23.94 5.76 -41.81
N ARG A 617 -25.02 5.76 -41.05
CA ARG A 617 -25.40 6.89 -40.19
C ARG A 617 -24.32 7.18 -39.15
N LEU A 618 -23.74 6.11 -38.60
CA LEU A 618 -22.65 6.22 -37.58
C LEU A 618 -21.30 6.50 -38.21
N ASN A 619 -21.01 5.93 -39.37
CA ASN A 619 -19.79 6.17 -40.15
C ASN A 619 -20.14 6.35 -41.64
N PRO A 620 -20.35 7.59 -42.12
CA PRO A 620 -20.70 7.86 -43.52
C PRO A 620 -19.66 7.42 -44.54
N ASN A 621 -18.40 7.21 -44.12
CA ASN A 621 -17.32 6.80 -45.00
C ASN A 621 -17.05 5.28 -44.99
N TYR A 622 -17.97 4.49 -44.47
CA TYR A 622 -17.82 3.02 -44.40
C TYR A 622 -18.20 2.37 -45.73
N LYS A 623 -17.26 2.28 -46.66
CA LYS A 623 -17.44 1.81 -48.04
C LYS A 623 -18.10 0.42 -48.12
N GLU A 624 -17.65 -0.55 -47.31
CA GLU A 624 -18.26 -1.90 -47.32
C GLU A 624 -19.75 -1.86 -46.98
N ALA A 625 -20.14 -1.06 -46.01
CA ALA A 625 -21.57 -0.92 -45.65
C ALA A 625 -22.36 -0.22 -46.77
N GLU A 626 -21.75 0.73 -47.49
CA GLU A 626 -22.36 1.38 -48.65
C GLU A 626 -22.61 0.39 -49.78
N GLU A 627 -21.61 -0.42 -50.14
CA GLU A 627 -21.70 -1.46 -51.17
C GLU A 627 -22.76 -2.51 -50.80
N ASN A 628 -22.78 -2.93 -49.53
CA ASN A 628 -23.76 -3.89 -49.02
C ASN A 628 -25.17 -3.30 -49.03
N LEU A 629 -25.34 -2.01 -48.71
CA LEU A 629 -26.65 -1.33 -48.78
C LEU A 629 -27.17 -1.29 -50.22
N HIS A 630 -26.33 -0.90 -51.19
CA HIS A 630 -26.73 -0.92 -52.59
C HIS A 630 -27.15 -2.30 -53.09
N THR A 631 -26.39 -3.33 -52.68
CA THR A 631 -26.73 -4.72 -53.00
C THR A 631 -28.08 -5.12 -52.39
N ALA A 632 -28.33 -4.76 -51.13
CA ALA A 632 -29.60 -5.05 -50.46
C ALA A 632 -30.78 -4.31 -51.13
N GLN A 633 -30.60 -3.03 -51.47
CA GLN A 633 -31.64 -2.23 -52.14
C GLN A 633 -31.97 -2.75 -53.54
N ALA A 634 -30.96 -3.19 -54.30
CA ALA A 634 -31.18 -3.82 -55.61
C ALA A 634 -31.96 -5.11 -55.50
N ALA A 635 -31.69 -5.93 -54.48
CA ALA A 635 -32.43 -7.16 -54.19
C ALA A 635 -33.89 -6.88 -53.76
N ASP A 636 -34.11 -5.84 -52.95
CA ASP A 636 -35.43 -5.40 -52.52
C ASP A 636 -36.30 -4.95 -53.69
N ALA A 637 -35.72 -4.17 -54.63
CA ALA A 637 -36.39 -3.71 -55.83
C ALA A 637 -36.78 -4.85 -56.80
N GLN A 638 -36.00 -5.94 -56.81
CA GLN A 638 -36.32 -7.12 -57.61
C GLN A 638 -37.46 -7.97 -57.01
N LEU A 639 -37.53 -8.05 -55.67
CA LEU A 639 -38.59 -8.81 -54.97
C LEU A 639 -39.92 -8.06 -54.90
N PHE A 640 -39.87 -6.75 -54.88
CA PHE A 640 -41.04 -5.87 -54.87
C PHE A 640 -40.93 -4.89 -56.06
N PRO A 641 -41.07 -5.37 -57.30
CA PRO A 641 -41.13 -4.46 -58.44
C PRO A 641 -42.28 -3.49 -58.15
N ALA A 642 -41.97 -2.20 -58.10
CA ALA A 642 -42.95 -1.17 -57.79
C ALA A 642 -44.23 -1.48 -58.56
N ALA A 643 -45.33 -1.76 -57.85
CA ALA A 643 -46.67 -1.84 -58.46
C ALA A 643 -46.84 -0.50 -59.18
N SER A 644 -46.61 -0.50 -60.48
CA SER A 644 -46.79 0.62 -61.36
C SER A 644 -48.23 1.08 -61.26
N ARG A 645 -48.43 2.21 -60.54
CA ARG A 645 -49.44 3.25 -60.64
C ARG A 645 -50.24 3.51 -59.38
#